data_680263aeadd1d8edc6d9cbbc6a3481c9
#
_entry.id   680263aeadd1d8edc6d9cbbc6a3481c9
#
_cell.length_a   1.000
_cell.length_b   1.000
_cell.length_c   1.000
_cell.angle_alpha   90.00
_cell.angle_beta   90.00
_cell.angle_gamma   90.00
#
_symmetry.space_group_name_H-M   'P 1'
#
loop_
_entity.id
_entity.type
_entity.pdbx_description
1 polymer ?
#
loop_
_entity_poly.entity_id
_entity_poly.type
_entity_poly.pdbx_seq_one_letter_code
_entity_poly.pdbx_strand_id
1 'polypeptide(L)'
;MHPSRDHHLPPDPDAYRHAPHPKGRIIVIAPTRAACETIELALGTHVETLLEREHGDELRQWAGEGKAFGIVAGTGTGKTLGIRPIAESILREPLAVGVVNREREATPETPSWNVVIVTTGIARRWFQDDLITARDTIIVDEIHQTSAELELCLALGKRARSRFIWLSATVDPTFYHQYLNSSEVLATHAFDPNLKAKVEVLPQQPEEFLNERYVRRLIKEKRGVAVFVPTRAEVEKLAAGLGAQWPRLTTAFYHGGEPIRVIRPFLEGEVERPFLLAMTAAGQSALNVPGLDTVVIYDARYGNVVDRGRNVLHRLHLGANEILQMAGRVHGRVPNGEVTILSDRNLEFTALRPTPPEFQLAGDAERVAITCAAIGVDAGDLDLPVPLDRTAYRRAVELLTTRGLVENGRLTSYGREVEALPVERSWGELLVHAGDELIPMVAVCSNIDSLHRMTREERDLHGVLVSGSDHLTAYNLFAEAVNQHGYLGQVYGLPRHLFEDGLAEWAERRGVLVKAIEDAALGVASVYRSLELPLPKQLPYASKEIRRRWADLLARIMPSDLVIDERTVDGHEARVSKTSVAGSWGAVAGTLRFFADRFGTPRAGIEGTTLSYDLVRQYATLGPPKIVLGGPRKHQRLMVERRRSYFGFDLETEVESIEGEIPPELQPAARDVLTQALIEGETVHPDQHRLRRTLADLDELWRRSGGALRALSPEEVRLRIRRQLEGVTSWEDFLRSRIVLDPRELVDDQTRERLEALPGRLHLRGDAVPLDYEVEGGLGVARVRLREGQAKRLRQDELPPLDRPLRFAVQRGTHPPIQADTIPALQSLLQRAPTADQDEFPGSYRDGSGRRGRKHGHPARRGGKPRWRPRR
;
A
#
# COMPACT_ATOMS: atom_id res chain seq x y z
N MET A 1 -38.08 -19.79 -14.75
CA MET A 1 -38.75 -19.02 -15.80
C MET A 1 -38.50 -17.55 -15.51
N HIS A 2 -37.56 -16.95 -16.16
CA HIS A 2 -37.33 -15.50 -16.09
C HIS A 2 -38.37 -14.81 -16.99
N PRO A 3 -39.02 -13.73 -16.56
CA PRO A 3 -39.86 -12.94 -17.45
C PRO A 3 -38.98 -12.24 -18.49
N SER A 4 -39.38 -12.32 -19.74
CA SER A 4 -38.80 -11.66 -20.91
C SER A 4 -38.65 -10.16 -20.64
N ARG A 5 -37.45 -9.69 -20.69
CA ARG A 5 -37.04 -8.26 -20.64
C ARG A 5 -37.28 -7.63 -22.03
N ASP A 6 -38.49 -7.25 -22.34
CA ASP A 6 -38.76 -6.34 -23.45
C ASP A 6 -39.26 -5.01 -22.89
N HIS A 7 -38.37 -4.18 -22.39
CA HIS A 7 -38.61 -2.76 -22.18
C HIS A 7 -37.35 -1.98 -22.40
N HIS A 8 -37.34 -1.25 -23.53
CA HIS A 8 -36.47 -0.14 -23.88
C HIS A 8 -35.10 -0.20 -23.19
N LEU A 9 -34.25 -1.05 -23.71
CA LEU A 9 -32.82 -1.00 -23.46
C LEU A 9 -32.39 0.46 -23.70
N PRO A 10 -31.73 1.12 -22.75
CA PRO A 10 -30.94 2.27 -23.10
C PRO A 10 -30.07 1.83 -24.27
N PRO A 11 -29.88 2.68 -25.28
CA PRO A 11 -29.10 2.31 -26.45
C PRO A 11 -27.77 1.73 -25.97
N ASP A 12 -27.40 0.60 -26.59
CA ASP A 12 -26.19 -0.15 -26.33
C ASP A 12 -25.05 0.79 -25.89
N PRO A 13 -24.50 0.70 -24.68
CA PRO A 13 -23.34 1.51 -24.29
C PRO A 13 -22.21 1.40 -25.30
N ASP A 14 -22.10 0.28 -26.01
CA ASP A 14 -21.15 0.07 -27.10
C ASP A 14 -21.49 0.90 -28.35
N ALA A 15 -22.75 1.27 -28.58
CA ALA A 15 -23.13 2.16 -29.69
C ALA A 15 -22.57 3.58 -29.54
N TYR A 16 -22.27 4.02 -28.32
CA TYR A 16 -21.68 5.33 -28.02
C TYR A 16 -20.15 5.30 -27.93
N ARG A 17 -19.58 4.12 -27.91
CA ARG A 17 -18.13 3.91 -27.78
C ARG A 17 -17.37 4.22 -29.07
N HIS A 18 -17.98 4.37 -30.24
CA HIS A 18 -17.32 3.93 -31.45
C HIS A 18 -17.32 4.81 -32.69
N ALA A 19 -17.05 6.04 -32.61
CA ALA A 19 -16.32 6.58 -33.75
C ALA A 19 -15.15 7.39 -33.20
N PRO A 20 -13.90 6.95 -33.37
CA PRO A 20 -12.79 7.88 -33.24
C PRO A 20 -13.16 9.06 -34.16
N HIS A 21 -13.19 10.26 -33.60
CA HIS A 21 -13.48 11.48 -34.39
C HIS A 21 -12.52 11.45 -35.59
N PRO A 22 -12.98 11.61 -36.81
CA PRO A 22 -12.15 11.38 -38.00
C PRO A 22 -10.88 12.25 -38.02
N LYS A 23 -10.89 13.39 -37.32
CA LYS A 23 -9.74 14.29 -37.16
C LYS A 23 -8.96 14.16 -35.86
N GLY A 24 -9.35 13.23 -34.94
CA GLY A 24 -8.88 13.18 -33.57
C GLY A 24 -9.65 14.10 -32.64
N ARG A 25 -9.62 13.78 -31.35
CA ARG A 25 -10.26 14.54 -30.28
C ARG A 25 -9.22 15.11 -29.34
N ILE A 26 -9.65 16.06 -28.53
CA ILE A 26 -8.89 16.49 -27.35
C ILE A 26 -9.51 15.83 -26.15
N ILE A 27 -8.71 15.04 -25.44
CA ILE A 27 -9.10 14.41 -24.18
C ILE A 27 -8.41 15.16 -23.06
N VAL A 28 -9.19 15.86 -22.23
CA VAL A 28 -8.66 16.61 -21.09
C VAL A 28 -8.78 15.76 -19.84
N ILE A 29 -7.67 15.33 -19.29
CA ILE A 29 -7.62 14.54 -18.07
C ILE A 29 -7.54 15.49 -16.87
N ALA A 30 -8.54 15.43 -16.02
CA ALA A 30 -8.65 16.21 -14.81
C ALA A 30 -8.36 15.33 -13.57
N PRO A 31 -7.63 15.84 -12.55
CA PRO A 31 -7.30 15.05 -11.37
C PRO A 31 -8.52 14.73 -10.49
N THR A 32 -9.53 15.57 -10.54
CA THR A 32 -10.75 15.41 -9.72
C THR A 32 -11.99 15.79 -10.50
N ARG A 33 -13.15 15.37 -10.00
CA ARG A 33 -14.45 15.77 -10.54
C ARG A 33 -14.66 17.30 -10.52
N ALA A 34 -14.31 17.95 -9.43
CA ALA A 34 -14.41 19.41 -9.33
C ALA A 34 -13.53 20.11 -10.38
N ALA A 35 -12.36 19.55 -10.70
CA ALA A 35 -11.51 20.05 -11.77
C ALA A 35 -12.18 19.90 -13.13
N CYS A 36 -12.97 18.85 -13.37
CA CYS A 36 -13.74 18.72 -14.61
C CYS A 36 -14.70 19.92 -14.82
N GLU A 37 -15.42 20.33 -13.78
CA GLU A 37 -16.34 21.48 -13.84
C GLU A 37 -15.60 22.79 -14.09
N THR A 38 -14.46 22.96 -13.42
CA THR A 38 -13.61 24.16 -13.64
C THR A 38 -13.10 24.23 -15.07
N ILE A 39 -12.68 23.11 -15.65
CA ILE A 39 -12.21 23.03 -17.04
C ILE A 39 -13.38 23.27 -18.00
N GLU A 40 -14.55 22.69 -17.74
CA GLU A 40 -15.76 22.90 -18.55
C GLU A 40 -16.12 24.40 -18.61
N LEU A 41 -16.14 25.09 -17.47
CA LEU A 41 -16.37 26.53 -17.39
C LEU A 41 -15.29 27.32 -18.16
N ALA A 42 -14.02 26.94 -18.02
CA ALA A 42 -12.90 27.54 -18.69
C ALA A 42 -13.00 27.40 -20.21
N LEU A 43 -13.45 26.27 -20.72
CA LEU A 43 -13.69 26.02 -22.13
C LEU A 43 -14.92 26.80 -22.66
N GLY A 44 -15.91 27.05 -21.81
CA GLY A 44 -17.10 27.84 -22.14
C GLY A 44 -16.89 29.36 -22.13
N THR A 45 -15.80 29.85 -21.55
CA THR A 45 -15.56 31.27 -21.30
C THR A 45 -14.30 31.72 -22.03
N HIS A 46 -14.35 32.85 -22.70
CA HIS A 46 -13.16 33.48 -23.26
C HIS A 46 -12.78 34.69 -22.40
N VAL A 47 -11.66 34.55 -21.68
CA VAL A 47 -11.07 35.62 -20.87
C VAL A 47 -9.60 35.69 -21.21
N GLU A 48 -9.13 36.84 -21.66
CA GLU A 48 -7.72 37.07 -21.88
C GLU A 48 -6.97 36.99 -20.54
N THR A 49 -6.13 35.98 -20.39
CA THR A 49 -5.33 35.76 -19.19
C THR A 49 -3.94 36.35 -19.33
N LEU A 50 -3.21 36.44 -18.22
CA LEU A 50 -1.81 36.85 -18.25
C LEU A 50 -0.98 35.90 -19.13
N LEU A 51 -1.20 34.61 -19.00
CA LEU A 51 -0.53 33.59 -19.83
C LEU A 51 -0.82 33.78 -21.33
N GLU A 52 -2.07 34.07 -21.68
CA GLU A 52 -2.47 34.27 -23.08
C GLU A 52 -1.90 35.54 -23.66
N ARG A 53 -1.90 36.63 -22.88
CA ARG A 53 -1.34 37.90 -23.29
C ARG A 53 0.16 37.88 -23.55
N GLU A 54 0.90 37.14 -22.70
CA GLU A 54 2.36 37.08 -22.77
C GLU A 54 2.88 36.01 -23.71
N HIS A 55 2.18 34.85 -23.79
CA HIS A 55 2.64 33.66 -24.49
C HIS A 55 1.59 33.05 -25.43
N GLY A 56 0.44 33.66 -25.58
CA GLY A 56 -0.67 33.07 -26.34
C GLY A 56 -0.33 32.74 -27.80
N ASP A 57 0.42 33.59 -28.49
CA ASP A 57 0.80 33.36 -29.89
C ASP A 57 1.74 32.16 -30.02
N GLU A 58 2.72 32.03 -29.12
CA GLU A 58 3.65 30.93 -29.08
C GLU A 58 2.92 29.59 -28.78
N LEU A 59 2.02 29.58 -27.80
CA LEU A 59 1.24 28.40 -27.46
C LEU A 59 0.28 27.99 -28.59
N ARG A 60 -0.38 28.94 -29.25
CA ARG A 60 -1.22 28.67 -30.42
C ARG A 60 -0.41 28.11 -31.58
N GLN A 61 0.78 28.63 -31.81
CA GLN A 61 1.69 28.13 -32.84
C GLN A 61 2.07 26.68 -32.55
N TRP A 62 2.58 26.36 -31.35
CA TRP A 62 2.95 24.98 -30.98
C TRP A 62 1.77 24.02 -31.10
N ALA A 63 0.60 24.44 -30.62
CA ALA A 63 -0.62 23.65 -30.70
C ALA A 63 -1.00 23.35 -32.16
N GLY A 64 -0.97 24.36 -33.03
CA GLY A 64 -1.31 24.25 -34.45
C GLY A 64 -0.28 23.49 -35.29
N GLU A 65 0.99 23.49 -34.88
CA GLU A 65 2.08 22.70 -35.47
C GLU A 65 2.06 21.22 -35.03
N GLY A 66 1.19 20.86 -34.10
CA GLY A 66 1.08 19.48 -33.63
C GLY A 66 2.18 19.07 -32.60
N LYS A 67 2.87 20.02 -31.99
CA LYS A 67 3.91 19.76 -30.99
C LYS A 67 3.33 19.24 -29.69
N ALA A 68 4.06 18.35 -29.03
CA ALA A 68 3.86 18.01 -27.63
C ALA A 68 4.60 19.04 -26.77
N PHE A 69 3.95 19.61 -25.76
CA PHE A 69 4.58 20.64 -24.93
C PHE A 69 4.01 20.70 -23.51
N GLY A 70 4.79 21.31 -22.62
CA GLY A 70 4.42 21.55 -21.24
C GLY A 70 4.27 23.02 -20.92
N ILE A 71 3.40 23.34 -19.96
CA ILE A 71 3.22 24.68 -19.40
C ILE A 71 3.39 24.59 -17.88
N VAL A 72 4.45 25.21 -17.38
CA VAL A 72 4.67 25.40 -15.94
C VAL A 72 4.50 26.89 -15.63
N ALA A 73 3.42 27.20 -14.95
CA ALA A 73 3.09 28.58 -14.61
C ALA A 73 2.39 28.64 -13.26
N GLY A 74 2.68 29.64 -12.45
CA GLY A 74 2.11 29.79 -11.11
C GLY A 74 0.58 29.69 -11.07
N THR A 75 0.00 29.39 -9.92
CA THR A 75 -1.47 29.37 -9.74
C THR A 75 -2.07 30.75 -10.05
N GLY A 76 -3.23 30.80 -10.73
CA GLY A 76 -3.92 32.08 -11.08
C GLY A 76 -3.39 32.81 -12.32
N THR A 77 -2.47 32.21 -13.08
CA THR A 77 -1.99 32.78 -14.36
C THR A 77 -2.94 32.55 -15.52
N GLY A 78 -3.95 31.71 -15.31
CA GLY A 78 -4.90 31.36 -16.35
C GLY A 78 -4.57 30.08 -17.13
N LYS A 79 -3.75 29.17 -16.59
CA LYS A 79 -3.40 27.90 -17.24
C LYS A 79 -4.62 27.12 -17.74
N THR A 80 -5.58 26.85 -16.86
CA THR A 80 -6.80 26.14 -17.21
C THR A 80 -7.63 26.87 -18.27
N LEU A 81 -7.71 28.21 -18.20
CA LEU A 81 -8.34 29.04 -19.23
C LEU A 81 -7.59 28.97 -20.55
N GLY A 82 -6.27 28.79 -20.54
CA GLY A 82 -5.43 28.62 -21.72
C GLY A 82 -5.71 27.33 -22.51
N ILE A 83 -6.42 26.37 -21.94
CA ILE A 83 -6.81 25.13 -22.63
C ILE A 83 -7.71 25.46 -23.83
N ARG A 84 -8.60 26.43 -23.70
CA ARG A 84 -9.51 26.82 -24.78
C ARG A 84 -8.78 27.30 -26.06
N PRO A 85 -7.93 28.35 -26.05
CA PRO A 85 -7.23 28.79 -27.25
C PRO A 85 -6.26 27.73 -27.82
N ILE A 86 -5.71 26.86 -26.97
CA ILE A 86 -4.92 25.72 -27.41
C ILE A 86 -5.81 24.74 -28.19
N ALA A 87 -6.99 24.37 -27.64
CA ALA A 87 -7.94 23.48 -28.29
C ALA A 87 -8.45 24.01 -29.62
N GLU A 88 -8.81 25.29 -29.68
CA GLU A 88 -9.24 25.97 -30.90
C GLU A 88 -8.14 25.95 -32.00
N SER A 89 -6.87 26.09 -31.59
CA SER A 89 -5.74 26.07 -32.52
C SER A 89 -5.45 24.67 -33.06
N ILE A 90 -5.72 23.61 -32.26
CA ILE A 90 -5.56 22.21 -32.67
C ILE A 90 -6.68 21.80 -33.61
N LEU A 91 -7.92 22.04 -33.24
CA LEU A 91 -9.10 21.50 -33.92
C LEU A 91 -9.47 22.35 -35.15
N ARG A 92 -9.26 23.66 -35.08
CA ARG A 92 -9.63 24.66 -36.14
C ARG A 92 -11.10 24.55 -36.50
N GLU A 93 -11.95 24.25 -35.57
CA GLU A 93 -13.39 24.13 -35.64
C GLU A 93 -14.03 24.53 -34.30
N PRO A 94 -15.33 24.83 -34.26
CA PRO A 94 -16.01 25.12 -32.98
C PRO A 94 -15.85 23.97 -31.99
N LEU A 95 -15.65 24.33 -30.72
CA LEU A 95 -15.51 23.34 -29.64
C LEU A 95 -16.87 22.77 -29.26
N ALA A 96 -17.03 21.47 -29.40
CA ALA A 96 -18.14 20.72 -28.90
C ALA A 96 -17.63 19.97 -27.63
N VAL A 97 -17.92 20.57 -26.46
CA VAL A 97 -17.35 20.11 -25.18
C VAL A 97 -18.31 19.17 -24.47
N GLY A 98 -17.79 18.06 -23.99
CA GLY A 98 -18.50 17.14 -23.11
C GLY A 98 -17.68 16.74 -21.90
N VAL A 99 -18.35 16.31 -20.84
CA VAL A 99 -17.73 15.84 -19.60
C VAL A 99 -18.17 14.41 -19.32
N VAL A 100 -17.22 13.51 -19.09
CA VAL A 100 -17.47 12.13 -18.70
C VAL A 100 -16.73 11.84 -17.39
N ASN A 101 -17.51 11.59 -16.36
CA ASN A 101 -17.03 11.21 -15.03
C ASN A 101 -18.07 10.32 -14.36
N ARG A 102 -17.94 10.00 -13.07
CA ARG A 102 -18.91 9.17 -12.34
C ARG A 102 -20.32 9.76 -12.32
N GLU A 103 -20.47 11.07 -12.45
CA GLU A 103 -21.78 11.75 -12.44
C GLU A 103 -22.35 11.90 -13.84
N ARG A 104 -21.50 12.16 -14.81
CA ARG A 104 -21.86 12.43 -16.20
C ARG A 104 -21.22 11.36 -17.06
N GLU A 105 -21.98 10.38 -17.48
CA GLU A 105 -21.49 9.37 -18.40
C GLU A 105 -21.58 9.81 -19.85
N ALA A 106 -20.97 8.98 -20.72
CA ALA A 106 -21.12 9.15 -22.15
C ALA A 106 -22.60 9.17 -22.55
N THR A 107 -22.99 10.13 -23.34
CA THR A 107 -24.34 10.33 -23.84
C THR A 107 -24.42 10.02 -25.33
N PRO A 108 -25.61 9.95 -25.93
CA PRO A 108 -25.76 9.90 -27.38
C PRO A 108 -25.00 11.00 -28.13
N GLU A 109 -24.74 12.13 -27.48
CA GLU A 109 -24.00 13.28 -28.05
C GLU A 109 -22.48 13.09 -27.96
N THR A 110 -21.99 12.13 -27.15
CA THR A 110 -20.53 11.89 -26.97
C THR A 110 -19.76 11.77 -28.30
N PRO A 111 -20.26 11.10 -29.33
CA PRO A 111 -19.58 11.04 -30.61
C PRO A 111 -19.44 12.40 -31.32
N SER A 112 -20.28 13.39 -31.01
CA SER A 112 -20.21 14.74 -31.56
C SER A 112 -19.25 15.66 -30.82
N TRP A 113 -18.77 15.27 -29.63
CA TRP A 113 -17.83 16.05 -28.84
C TRP A 113 -16.42 15.90 -29.36
N ASN A 114 -15.81 17.04 -29.74
CA ASN A 114 -14.42 17.07 -30.15
C ASN A 114 -13.46 17.43 -29.02
N VAL A 115 -13.98 17.89 -27.87
CA VAL A 115 -13.26 18.05 -26.60
C VAL A 115 -14.00 17.31 -25.51
N VAL A 116 -13.34 16.34 -24.89
CA VAL A 116 -13.94 15.54 -23.82
C VAL A 116 -13.11 15.65 -22.55
N ILE A 117 -13.73 16.13 -21.50
CA ILE A 117 -13.12 16.24 -20.16
C ILE A 117 -13.42 14.95 -19.39
N VAL A 118 -12.39 14.30 -18.88
CA VAL A 118 -12.51 13.03 -18.18
C VAL A 118 -11.71 13.02 -16.88
N THR A 119 -12.16 12.23 -15.91
CA THR A 119 -11.33 11.92 -14.76
C THR A 119 -10.31 10.82 -15.10
N THR A 120 -9.26 10.69 -14.27
CA THR A 120 -8.19 9.70 -14.49
C THR A 120 -8.71 8.26 -14.62
N GLY A 121 -9.69 7.86 -13.79
CA GLY A 121 -10.27 6.51 -13.85
C GLY A 121 -11.04 6.24 -15.15
N ILE A 122 -11.74 7.24 -15.70
CA ILE A 122 -12.40 7.13 -17.00
C ILE A 122 -11.35 7.07 -18.12
N ALA A 123 -10.33 7.94 -18.09
CA ALA A 123 -9.26 7.93 -19.07
C ALA A 123 -8.57 6.55 -19.12
N ARG A 124 -8.25 5.96 -17.96
CA ARG A 124 -7.66 4.62 -17.87
C ARG A 124 -8.51 3.58 -18.59
N ARG A 125 -9.81 3.54 -18.32
CA ARG A 125 -10.75 2.61 -19.01
C ARG A 125 -10.78 2.84 -20.50
N TRP A 126 -10.86 4.08 -20.93
CA TRP A 126 -10.86 4.40 -22.36
C TRP A 126 -9.56 4.00 -23.07
N PHE A 127 -8.43 4.03 -22.38
CA PHE A 127 -7.19 3.44 -22.89
C PHE A 127 -7.25 1.91 -22.96
N GLN A 128 -7.84 1.27 -21.95
CA GLN A 128 -8.01 -0.20 -21.94
C GLN A 128 -8.92 -0.67 -23.06
N ASP A 129 -9.95 0.10 -23.39
CA ASP A 129 -10.94 -0.20 -24.42
C ASP A 129 -10.52 0.32 -25.80
N ASP A 130 -9.27 0.76 -25.98
CA ASP A 130 -8.72 1.36 -27.23
C ASP A 130 -9.55 2.53 -27.77
N LEU A 131 -10.28 3.25 -26.90
CA LEU A 131 -11.09 4.41 -27.28
C LEU A 131 -10.25 5.69 -27.40
N ILE A 132 -9.08 5.74 -26.80
CA ILE A 132 -8.08 6.80 -26.96
C ILE A 132 -6.97 6.26 -27.85
N THR A 133 -6.68 6.98 -28.91
CA THR A 133 -5.78 6.53 -29.98
C THR A 133 -4.66 7.53 -30.27
N ALA A 134 -3.74 7.18 -31.14
CA ALA A 134 -2.67 8.06 -31.62
C ALA A 134 -3.18 9.35 -32.32
N ARG A 135 -4.45 9.39 -32.71
CA ARG A 135 -5.06 10.59 -33.31
C ARG A 135 -5.49 11.61 -32.26
N ASP A 136 -5.70 11.18 -31.04
CA ASP A 136 -6.19 12.03 -29.95
C ASP A 136 -5.05 12.80 -29.31
N THR A 137 -5.33 14.04 -28.92
CA THR A 137 -4.43 14.84 -28.08
C THR A 137 -4.88 14.78 -26.65
N ILE A 138 -3.98 14.38 -25.78
CA ILE A 138 -4.21 14.32 -24.35
C ILE A 138 -3.73 15.62 -23.73
N ILE A 139 -4.63 16.33 -23.05
CA ILE A 139 -4.28 17.49 -22.23
C ILE A 139 -4.41 17.05 -20.77
N VAL A 140 -3.34 17.17 -20.00
CA VAL A 140 -3.36 16.85 -18.55
C VAL A 140 -3.26 18.16 -17.78
N ASP A 141 -4.36 18.54 -17.12
CA ASP A 141 -4.33 19.70 -16.22
C ASP A 141 -3.88 19.30 -14.82
N GLU A 142 -3.13 20.19 -14.16
CA GLU A 142 -2.55 20.00 -12.83
C GLU A 142 -1.76 18.69 -12.69
N ILE A 143 -0.91 18.34 -13.69
CA ILE A 143 -0.16 17.07 -13.75
C ILE A 143 0.70 16.80 -12.50
N HIS A 144 1.05 17.82 -11.72
CA HIS A 144 1.77 17.69 -10.46
C HIS A 144 0.93 17.08 -9.33
N GLN A 145 -0.39 17.00 -9.47
CA GLN A 145 -1.26 16.25 -8.59
C GLN A 145 -1.21 14.76 -8.96
N THR A 146 -0.10 14.13 -8.59
CA THR A 146 0.16 12.72 -8.91
C THR A 146 -0.84 11.77 -8.24
N SER A 147 -1.18 10.71 -8.93
CA SER A 147 -1.92 9.57 -8.41
C SER A 147 -1.56 8.31 -9.20
N ALA A 148 -1.71 7.14 -8.63
CA ALA A 148 -1.44 5.89 -9.35
C ALA A 148 -2.27 5.79 -10.65
N GLU A 149 -3.52 6.23 -10.65
CA GLU A 149 -4.38 6.27 -11.82
C GLU A 149 -3.85 7.22 -12.90
N LEU A 150 -3.43 8.44 -12.53
CA LEU A 150 -2.86 9.39 -13.50
C LEU A 150 -1.57 8.85 -14.09
N GLU A 151 -0.67 8.36 -13.26
CA GLU A 151 0.62 7.82 -13.68
C GLU A 151 0.45 6.65 -14.65
N LEU A 152 -0.53 5.80 -14.40
CA LEU A 152 -0.89 4.71 -15.29
C LEU A 152 -1.48 5.23 -16.62
N CYS A 153 -2.34 6.27 -16.59
CA CYS A 153 -2.85 6.93 -17.80
C CYS A 153 -1.73 7.51 -18.67
N LEU A 154 -0.68 8.08 -18.06
CA LEU A 154 0.47 8.58 -18.81
C LEU A 154 1.18 7.43 -19.55
N ALA A 155 1.42 6.31 -18.89
CA ALA A 155 2.05 5.13 -19.53
C ALA A 155 1.17 4.55 -20.64
N LEU A 156 -0.14 4.42 -20.42
CA LEU A 156 -1.09 3.96 -21.42
C LEU A 156 -1.18 4.90 -22.63
N GLY A 157 -1.16 6.21 -22.40
CA GLY A 157 -1.15 7.22 -23.48
C GLY A 157 0.14 7.17 -24.32
N LYS A 158 1.29 6.90 -23.69
CA LYS A 158 2.54 6.62 -24.42
C LYS A 158 2.42 5.37 -25.28
N ARG A 159 1.85 4.30 -24.72
CA ARG A 159 1.57 3.07 -25.48
C ARG A 159 0.64 3.34 -26.67
N ALA A 160 -0.41 4.12 -26.47
CA ALA A 160 -1.33 4.52 -27.53
C ALA A 160 -0.70 5.49 -28.54
N ARG A 161 0.51 6.01 -28.28
CA ARG A 161 1.21 7.04 -29.08
C ARG A 161 0.42 8.34 -29.22
N SER A 162 -0.38 8.67 -28.22
CA SER A 162 -1.12 9.92 -28.16
C SER A 162 -0.18 11.11 -27.96
N ARG A 163 -0.52 12.27 -28.49
CA ARG A 163 0.20 13.51 -28.23
C ARG A 163 -0.16 14.05 -26.86
N PHE A 164 0.83 14.49 -26.08
CA PHE A 164 0.62 15.09 -24.77
C PHE A 164 0.83 16.60 -24.77
N ILE A 165 -0.08 17.30 -24.11
CA ILE A 165 0.06 18.69 -23.64
C ILE A 165 -0.19 18.62 -22.12
N TRP A 166 0.68 19.19 -21.32
CA TRP A 166 0.53 19.10 -19.87
C TRP A 166 0.72 20.45 -19.19
N LEU A 167 -0.09 20.68 -18.15
CA LEU A 167 -0.13 21.93 -17.39
C LEU A 167 0.20 21.64 -15.93
N SER A 168 1.03 22.48 -15.34
CA SER A 168 1.44 22.38 -13.96
C SER A 168 1.61 23.73 -13.29
N ALA A 169 1.38 23.80 -11.98
CA ALA A 169 1.61 25.03 -11.22
C ALA A 169 3.09 25.17 -10.83
N THR A 170 3.59 24.27 -10.01
CA THR A 170 4.92 24.35 -9.40
C THR A 170 5.52 22.94 -9.39
N VAL A 171 6.35 22.66 -10.38
CA VAL A 171 7.07 21.38 -10.49
C VAL A 171 8.33 21.60 -11.31
N ASP A 172 9.38 20.80 -11.05
CA ASP A 172 10.50 20.72 -12.00
C ASP A 172 10.02 20.05 -13.29
N PRO A 173 10.07 20.74 -14.43
CA PRO A 173 9.53 20.23 -15.68
C PRO A 173 10.37 19.11 -16.29
N THR A 174 11.61 18.92 -15.86
CA THR A 174 12.61 18.04 -16.49
C THR A 174 12.08 16.63 -16.69
N PHE A 175 11.45 16.08 -15.65
CA PHE A 175 10.89 14.73 -15.73
C PHE A 175 9.82 14.62 -16.82
N TYR A 176 8.77 15.46 -16.77
CA TYR A 176 7.66 15.37 -17.73
C TYR A 176 8.08 15.72 -19.15
N HIS A 177 9.00 16.66 -19.29
CA HIS A 177 9.59 17.00 -20.59
C HIS A 177 10.22 15.79 -21.26
N GLN A 178 11.04 15.04 -20.52
CA GLN A 178 11.70 13.83 -21.02
C GLN A 178 10.71 12.66 -21.17
N TYR A 179 9.94 12.40 -20.14
CA TYR A 179 9.05 11.23 -20.08
C TYR A 179 7.94 11.28 -21.13
N LEU A 180 7.34 12.45 -21.36
CA LEU A 180 6.25 12.64 -22.33
C LEU A 180 6.77 13.10 -23.72
N ASN A 181 8.08 13.09 -23.94
CA ASN A 181 8.71 13.49 -25.20
C ASN A 181 8.24 14.86 -25.68
N SER A 182 8.11 15.81 -24.77
CA SER A 182 7.72 17.18 -25.12
C SER A 182 8.82 17.84 -25.95
N SER A 183 8.46 18.49 -27.04
CA SER A 183 9.41 19.26 -27.84
C SER A 183 9.74 20.61 -27.21
N GLU A 184 8.79 21.17 -26.47
CA GLU A 184 8.89 22.49 -25.86
C GLU A 184 8.35 22.47 -24.41
N VAL A 185 8.87 23.37 -23.57
CA VAL A 185 8.32 23.63 -22.24
C VAL A 185 8.33 25.13 -22.00
N LEU A 186 7.15 25.68 -21.79
CA LEU A 186 7.00 27.06 -21.34
C LEU A 186 7.06 27.07 -19.81
N ALA A 187 8.11 27.62 -19.24
CA ALA A 187 8.20 27.87 -17.80
C ALA A 187 8.12 29.38 -17.58
N THR A 188 6.98 29.84 -17.09
CA THR A 188 6.79 31.26 -16.81
C THR A 188 6.55 31.49 -15.32
N HIS A 189 7.20 32.51 -14.80
CA HIS A 189 6.98 32.99 -13.45
C HIS A 189 5.97 34.13 -13.52
N ALA A 190 4.70 33.82 -13.32
CA ALA A 190 3.67 34.83 -13.09
C ALA A 190 3.84 35.46 -11.69
N PHE A 191 4.92 36.19 -11.56
CA PHE A 191 5.43 36.68 -10.32
C PHE A 191 5.91 38.12 -10.58
N ASP A 192 5.21 39.08 -10.03
CA ASP A 192 5.71 40.45 -10.05
C ASP A 192 6.84 40.59 -9.02
N PRO A 193 8.09 40.80 -9.44
CA PRO A 193 9.20 40.97 -8.52
C PRO A 193 9.05 42.17 -7.61
N ASN A 194 8.18 43.14 -7.94
CA ASN A 194 7.87 44.26 -7.10
C ASN A 194 6.87 43.94 -5.98
N LEU A 195 6.15 42.82 -6.08
CA LEU A 195 5.16 42.37 -5.10
C LEU A 195 5.70 41.25 -4.20
N LYS A 196 7.01 41.22 -3.93
CA LYS A 196 7.60 40.27 -3.01
C LYS A 196 7.00 40.39 -1.63
N ALA A 197 6.43 39.32 -1.10
CA ALA A 197 5.99 39.26 0.28
C ALA A 197 7.17 39.25 1.24
N LYS A 198 6.96 39.78 2.43
CA LYS A 198 7.88 39.57 3.55
C LYS A 198 7.75 38.13 3.99
N VAL A 199 8.84 37.33 3.92
CA VAL A 199 8.86 35.94 4.33
C VAL A 199 9.65 35.76 5.59
N GLU A 200 9.05 35.13 6.60
CA GLU A 200 9.71 34.77 7.86
C GLU A 200 9.57 33.27 8.11
N VAL A 201 10.65 32.65 8.64
CA VAL A 201 10.64 31.24 9.08
C VAL A 201 10.86 31.24 10.59
N LEU A 202 9.95 30.61 11.31
CA LEU A 202 9.94 30.61 12.77
C LEU A 202 9.81 29.19 13.33
N PRO A 203 10.59 28.80 14.33
CA PRO A 203 10.50 27.48 14.97
C PRO A 203 9.40 27.45 16.04
N GLN A 204 8.15 27.66 15.61
CA GLN A 204 6.98 27.75 16.48
C GLN A 204 5.88 26.80 16.01
N GLN A 205 5.00 26.41 16.94
CA GLN A 205 3.78 25.71 16.61
C GLN A 205 2.66 26.70 16.22
N PRO A 206 1.66 26.28 15.43
CA PRO A 206 0.56 27.17 15.04
C PRO A 206 -0.14 27.86 16.21
N GLU A 207 -0.40 27.13 17.31
CA GLU A 207 -1.05 27.66 18.50
C GLU A 207 -0.20 28.72 19.23
N GLU A 208 1.11 28.57 19.21
CA GLU A 208 2.05 29.53 19.80
C GLU A 208 2.16 30.81 18.97
N PHE A 209 2.15 30.64 17.63
CA PHE A 209 2.26 31.78 16.72
C PHE A 209 0.96 32.58 16.64
N LEU A 210 -0.20 31.94 16.56
CA LEU A 210 -1.52 32.54 16.47
C LEU A 210 -2.03 33.01 17.85
N ASN A 211 -1.14 33.54 18.66
CA ASN A 211 -1.44 34.06 19.99
C ASN A 211 -2.22 35.39 19.96
N GLU A 212 -2.65 35.86 21.13
CA GLU A 212 -3.44 37.07 21.29
C GLU A 212 -2.79 38.29 20.63
N ARG A 213 -1.47 38.44 20.73
CA ARG A 213 -0.74 39.58 20.14
C ARG A 213 -0.84 39.60 18.63
N TYR A 214 -0.68 38.43 18.02
CA TYR A 214 -0.77 38.26 16.57
C TYR A 214 -2.19 38.54 16.08
N VAL A 215 -3.19 37.93 16.71
CA VAL A 215 -4.60 38.11 16.33
C VAL A 215 -5.06 39.56 16.50
N ARG A 216 -4.67 40.25 17.56
CA ARG A 216 -4.94 41.69 17.74
C ARG A 216 -4.32 42.53 16.62
N ARG A 217 -3.07 42.20 16.18
CA ARG A 217 -2.43 42.87 15.05
C ARG A 217 -3.22 42.67 13.76
N LEU A 218 -3.61 41.42 13.49
CA LEU A 218 -4.39 41.03 12.32
C LEU A 218 -5.70 41.80 12.22
N ILE A 219 -6.45 41.89 13.32
CA ILE A 219 -7.71 42.65 13.40
C ILE A 219 -7.46 44.16 13.20
N LYS A 220 -6.44 44.72 13.85
CA LYS A 220 -6.10 46.15 13.75
C LYS A 220 -5.70 46.55 12.31
N GLU A 221 -4.91 45.72 11.65
CA GLU A 221 -4.42 45.95 10.29
C GLU A 221 -5.41 45.52 9.20
N LYS A 222 -6.55 44.94 9.59
CA LYS A 222 -7.58 44.40 8.70
C LYS A 222 -6.99 43.42 7.67
N ARG A 223 -6.26 42.42 8.14
CA ARG A 223 -5.64 41.42 7.28
C ARG A 223 -6.61 40.30 6.88
N GLY A 224 -6.40 39.76 5.67
CA GLY A 224 -7.00 38.50 5.23
C GLY A 224 -5.95 37.41 5.29
N VAL A 225 -6.14 36.39 6.12
CA VAL A 225 -5.14 35.38 6.45
C VAL A 225 -5.61 33.98 6.02
N ALA A 226 -4.72 33.23 5.32
CA ALA A 226 -4.84 31.79 5.13
C ALA A 226 -3.84 31.06 6.03
N VAL A 227 -4.29 30.05 6.77
CA VAL A 227 -3.44 29.23 7.62
C VAL A 227 -3.49 27.80 7.15
N PHE A 228 -2.34 27.25 6.76
CA PHE A 228 -2.21 25.85 6.32
C PHE A 228 -1.70 24.97 7.46
N VAL A 229 -2.49 23.98 7.84
CA VAL A 229 -2.16 22.96 8.84
C VAL A 229 -2.45 21.56 8.32
N PRO A 230 -1.78 20.49 8.85
CA PRO A 230 -1.77 19.18 8.18
C PRO A 230 -3.06 18.38 8.30
N THR A 231 -3.89 18.60 9.33
CA THR A 231 -5.03 17.72 9.61
C THR A 231 -6.36 18.46 9.65
N ARG A 232 -7.44 17.73 9.35
CA ARG A 232 -8.82 18.23 9.47
C ARG A 232 -9.11 18.72 10.90
N ALA A 233 -8.68 17.94 11.91
CA ALA A 233 -8.88 18.28 13.31
C ALA A 233 -8.24 19.61 13.69
N GLU A 234 -7.02 19.86 13.25
CA GLU A 234 -6.32 21.12 13.51
C GLU A 234 -7.01 22.30 12.82
N VAL A 235 -7.45 22.11 11.57
CA VAL A 235 -8.15 23.14 10.79
C VAL A 235 -9.46 23.57 11.48
N GLU A 236 -10.30 22.61 11.86
CA GLU A 236 -11.58 22.88 12.52
C GLU A 236 -11.38 23.49 13.91
N LYS A 237 -10.48 22.90 14.72
CA LYS A 237 -10.15 23.41 16.05
C LYS A 237 -9.64 24.84 16.02
N LEU A 238 -8.76 25.14 15.05
CA LEU A 238 -8.18 26.46 14.90
C LEU A 238 -9.26 27.51 14.57
N ALA A 239 -10.08 27.23 13.55
CA ALA A 239 -11.14 28.16 13.12
C ALA A 239 -12.18 28.37 14.21
N ALA A 240 -12.67 27.29 14.83
CA ALA A 240 -13.66 27.37 15.91
C ALA A 240 -13.11 28.09 17.15
N GLY A 241 -11.88 27.76 17.57
CA GLY A 241 -11.25 28.39 18.76
C GLY A 241 -11.03 29.88 18.58
N LEU A 242 -10.49 30.30 17.44
CA LEU A 242 -10.25 31.72 17.16
C LEU A 242 -11.56 32.49 16.95
N GLY A 243 -12.54 31.91 16.27
CA GLY A 243 -13.85 32.56 16.06
C GLY A 243 -14.60 32.78 17.36
N ALA A 244 -14.58 31.82 18.28
CA ALA A 244 -15.18 31.95 19.58
C ALA A 244 -14.49 33.04 20.48
N GLN A 245 -13.16 33.10 20.40
CA GLN A 245 -12.38 34.05 21.20
C GLN A 245 -12.41 35.50 20.65
N TRP A 246 -12.53 35.62 19.30
CA TRP A 246 -12.41 36.91 18.62
C TRP A 246 -13.61 37.22 17.72
N PRO A 247 -14.77 37.66 18.21
CA PRO A 247 -15.98 37.88 17.39
C PRO A 247 -15.83 38.91 16.25
N ARG A 248 -14.77 39.73 16.27
CA ARG A 248 -14.46 40.68 15.19
C ARG A 248 -13.63 40.06 14.04
N LEU A 249 -13.21 38.80 14.16
CA LEU A 249 -12.48 38.06 13.18
C LEU A 249 -13.42 37.04 12.56
N THR A 250 -13.72 37.21 11.28
CA THR A 250 -14.48 36.18 10.56
C THR A 250 -13.59 34.97 10.32
N THR A 251 -13.96 33.81 10.85
CA THR A 251 -13.20 32.57 10.68
C THR A 251 -13.98 31.54 9.89
N ALA A 252 -13.28 30.81 9.04
CA ALA A 252 -13.80 29.63 8.36
C ALA A 252 -12.71 28.59 8.21
N PHE A 253 -13.10 27.38 7.84
CA PHE A 253 -12.16 26.34 7.54
C PHE A 253 -12.50 25.60 6.24
N TYR A 254 -11.48 24.97 5.65
CA TYR A 254 -11.66 24.15 4.46
C TYR A 254 -10.69 22.96 4.46
N HIS A 255 -11.24 21.77 4.22
CA HIS A 255 -10.47 20.56 4.00
C HIS A 255 -11.20 19.65 2.99
N GLY A 256 -10.52 18.58 2.52
CA GLY A 256 -11.06 17.71 1.47
C GLY A 256 -12.38 16.98 1.78
N GLY A 257 -12.84 16.99 3.02
CA GLY A 257 -14.15 16.44 3.44
C GLY A 257 -15.30 17.45 3.43
N GLU A 258 -15.01 18.73 3.13
CA GLU A 258 -16.04 19.76 3.06
C GLU A 258 -16.34 20.14 1.59
N PRO A 259 -17.59 20.38 1.24
CA PRO A 259 -17.94 20.92 -0.05
C PRO A 259 -17.44 22.37 -0.21
N ILE A 260 -17.02 22.75 -1.40
CA ILE A 260 -16.45 24.07 -1.67
C ILE A 260 -17.42 25.23 -1.38
N ARG A 261 -18.73 24.96 -1.38
CA ARG A 261 -19.74 25.96 -1.03
C ARG A 261 -19.62 26.55 0.40
N VAL A 262 -18.96 25.81 1.32
CA VAL A 262 -18.68 26.28 2.69
C VAL A 262 -17.82 27.55 2.69
N ILE A 263 -16.91 27.67 1.75
CA ILE A 263 -16.01 28.82 1.62
C ILE A 263 -16.37 29.72 0.42
N ARG A 264 -17.51 29.49 -0.24
CA ARG A 264 -17.95 30.28 -1.39
C ARG A 264 -17.96 31.78 -1.11
N PRO A 265 -18.49 32.30 0.03
CA PRO A 265 -18.44 33.76 0.33
C PRO A 265 -17.04 34.34 0.33
N PHE A 266 -16.02 33.55 0.72
CA PHE A 266 -14.62 33.97 0.65
C PHE A 266 -14.12 34.02 -0.81
N LEU A 267 -14.54 33.06 -1.63
CA LEU A 267 -14.12 32.98 -3.03
C LEU A 267 -14.76 34.05 -3.90
N GLU A 268 -15.98 34.46 -3.56
CA GLU A 268 -16.73 35.51 -4.25
C GLU A 268 -16.41 36.93 -3.73
N GLY A 269 -15.56 36.99 -2.65
CA GLY A 269 -15.12 38.26 -2.08
C GLY A 269 -16.21 38.96 -1.24
N GLU A 270 -17.22 38.22 -0.81
CA GLU A 270 -18.31 38.75 0.03
C GLU A 270 -17.88 38.95 1.52
N VAL A 271 -16.79 38.26 1.92
CA VAL A 271 -16.27 38.36 3.28
C VAL A 271 -15.27 39.51 3.38
N GLU A 272 -15.64 40.53 4.19
CA GLU A 272 -14.74 41.65 4.48
C GLU A 272 -13.62 41.25 5.45
N ARG A 273 -12.49 41.92 5.30
CA ARG A 273 -11.36 41.78 6.26
C ARG A 273 -11.68 42.49 7.56
N PRO A 274 -11.24 42.00 8.75
CA PRO A 274 -10.28 40.89 8.90
C PRO A 274 -10.94 39.52 8.85
N PHE A 275 -10.28 38.58 8.18
CA PHE A 275 -10.71 37.20 8.19
C PHE A 275 -9.52 36.22 8.34
N LEU A 276 -9.82 34.99 8.79
CA LEU A 276 -8.87 33.89 8.87
C LEU A 276 -9.53 32.62 8.27
N LEU A 277 -8.91 32.08 7.24
CA LEU A 277 -9.31 30.84 6.59
C LEU A 277 -8.29 29.75 6.91
N ALA A 278 -8.66 28.80 7.76
CA ALA A 278 -7.84 27.64 8.08
C ALA A 278 -8.03 26.55 7.02
N MET A 279 -6.94 25.98 6.51
CA MET A 279 -6.99 25.02 5.40
C MET A 279 -6.00 23.89 5.56
N THR A 280 -6.34 22.71 5.03
CA THR A 280 -5.37 21.67 4.72
C THR A 280 -4.79 21.88 3.32
N ALA A 281 -3.90 20.98 2.88
CA ALA A 281 -3.37 20.97 1.52
C ALA A 281 -4.46 20.97 0.43
N ALA A 282 -5.70 20.54 0.74
CA ALA A 282 -6.83 20.64 -0.18
C ALA A 282 -7.13 22.08 -0.64
N GLY A 283 -6.79 23.09 0.18
CA GLY A 283 -6.86 24.50 -0.17
C GLY A 283 -5.68 25.02 -1.00
N GLN A 284 -4.70 24.18 -1.28
CA GLN A 284 -3.48 24.55 -1.98
C GLN A 284 -3.69 24.80 -3.47
N SER A 285 -4.62 24.10 -4.10
CA SER A 285 -4.96 24.24 -5.51
C SER A 285 -6.31 24.92 -5.70
N ALA A 286 -6.46 25.69 -6.78
CA ALA A 286 -7.73 26.24 -7.29
C ALA A 286 -8.48 27.29 -6.44
N LEU A 287 -8.05 27.63 -5.22
CA LEU A 287 -8.76 28.63 -4.42
C LEU A 287 -8.13 30.02 -4.58
N ASN A 288 -8.81 30.92 -5.27
CA ASN A 288 -8.47 32.34 -5.29
C ASN A 288 -9.38 33.09 -4.33
N VAL A 289 -8.82 33.57 -3.22
CA VAL A 289 -9.56 34.28 -2.16
C VAL A 289 -9.27 35.77 -2.26
N PRO A 290 -10.22 36.59 -2.74
CA PRO A 290 -10.07 38.05 -2.75
C PRO A 290 -9.80 38.61 -1.34
N GLY A 291 -8.90 39.58 -1.27
CA GLY A 291 -8.53 40.19 0.01
C GLY A 291 -7.53 39.37 0.86
N LEU A 292 -7.06 38.22 0.38
CA LEU A 292 -5.98 37.47 1.03
C LEU A 292 -4.64 38.22 0.86
N ASP A 293 -3.96 38.53 1.95
CA ASP A 293 -2.67 39.23 1.95
C ASP A 293 -1.63 38.62 2.88
N THR A 294 -2.01 37.61 3.64
CA THR A 294 -1.14 36.95 4.61
C THR A 294 -1.34 35.42 4.53
N VAL A 295 -0.22 34.69 4.52
CA VAL A 295 -0.22 33.23 4.54
C VAL A 295 0.64 32.73 5.70
N VAL A 296 0.11 31.83 6.48
CA VAL A 296 0.83 31.08 7.53
C VAL A 296 0.87 29.62 7.14
N ILE A 297 2.07 29.06 7.05
CA ILE A 297 2.31 27.67 6.60
C ILE A 297 2.94 26.90 7.75
N TYR A 298 2.27 25.88 8.25
CA TYR A 298 2.89 24.94 9.15
C TYR A 298 3.59 23.84 8.35
N ASP A 299 4.91 23.71 8.54
CA ASP A 299 5.77 22.80 7.78
C ASP A 299 5.59 21.33 8.20
N ALA A 300 4.38 20.84 8.04
CA ALA A 300 4.02 19.47 8.31
C ALA A 300 2.93 18.99 7.35
N ARG A 301 3.02 17.75 6.92
CA ARG A 301 1.99 17.04 6.18
C ARG A 301 1.94 15.58 6.61
N TYR A 302 0.84 14.92 6.30
CA TYR A 302 0.77 13.47 6.33
C TYR A 302 0.87 12.95 4.89
N GLY A 303 1.81 12.06 4.66
CA GLY A 303 2.06 11.47 3.35
C GLY A 303 2.37 9.99 3.45
N ASN A 304 2.02 9.25 2.42
CA ASN A 304 2.35 7.84 2.32
C ASN A 304 3.82 7.65 1.96
N VAL A 305 4.50 6.83 2.73
CA VAL A 305 5.85 6.33 2.44
C VAL A 305 5.70 4.84 2.15
N VAL A 306 6.27 4.41 1.03
CA VAL A 306 6.26 2.99 0.68
C VAL A 306 7.27 2.26 1.56
N ASP A 307 6.80 1.42 2.47
CA ASP A 307 7.61 0.52 3.28
C ASP A 307 7.24 -0.93 2.94
N ARG A 308 8.23 -1.68 2.42
CA ARG A 308 8.08 -3.10 2.01
C ARG A 308 6.86 -3.36 1.12
N GLY A 309 6.62 -2.47 0.15
CA GLY A 309 5.50 -2.56 -0.78
C GLY A 309 4.14 -2.17 -0.22
N ARG A 310 4.10 -1.46 0.91
CA ARG A 310 2.89 -0.95 1.56
C ARG A 310 2.97 0.55 1.76
N ASN A 311 1.85 1.20 1.62
CA ASN A 311 1.71 2.61 1.94
C ASN A 311 1.53 2.78 3.45
N VAL A 312 2.50 3.40 4.11
CA VAL A 312 2.47 3.74 5.53
C VAL A 312 2.35 5.24 5.66
N LEU A 313 1.34 5.71 6.37
CA LEU A 313 1.12 7.14 6.59
C LEU A 313 2.13 7.68 7.60
N HIS A 314 2.98 8.57 7.16
CA HIS A 314 3.98 9.25 7.98
C HIS A 314 3.67 10.73 8.11
N ARG A 315 4.06 11.31 9.25
CA ARG A 315 4.16 12.75 9.38
C ARG A 315 5.48 13.20 8.77
N LEU A 316 5.41 14.03 7.75
CA LEU A 316 6.53 14.53 6.97
C LEU A 316 6.57 16.04 7.01
N HIS A 317 7.70 16.64 6.66
CA HIS A 317 7.76 18.05 6.30
C HIS A 317 7.14 18.28 4.91
N LEU A 318 6.69 19.50 4.66
CA LEU A 318 6.23 19.92 3.35
C LEU A 318 7.39 19.88 2.33
N GLY A 319 7.09 19.48 1.10
CA GLY A 319 8.02 19.61 -0.01
C GLY A 319 8.17 21.06 -0.47
N ALA A 320 9.24 21.36 -1.21
CA ALA A 320 9.47 22.68 -1.77
C ALA A 320 8.29 23.13 -2.65
N ASN A 321 7.74 22.25 -3.48
CA ASN A 321 6.59 22.54 -4.34
C ASN A 321 5.37 23.01 -3.54
N GLU A 322 5.06 22.34 -2.44
CA GLU A 322 3.93 22.65 -1.58
C GLU A 322 4.11 24.04 -0.91
N ILE A 323 5.28 24.29 -0.33
CA ILE A 323 5.59 25.59 0.29
C ILE A 323 5.52 26.72 -0.73
N LEU A 324 6.14 26.55 -1.91
CA LEU A 324 6.11 27.57 -2.96
C LEU A 324 4.70 27.82 -3.47
N GLN A 325 3.86 26.80 -3.57
CA GLN A 325 2.48 26.93 -4.03
C GLN A 325 1.60 27.64 -3.00
N MET A 326 1.74 27.30 -1.70
CA MET A 326 1.02 27.97 -0.62
C MET A 326 1.46 29.43 -0.49
N ALA A 327 2.76 29.70 -0.47
CA ALA A 327 3.31 31.06 -0.41
C ALA A 327 2.93 31.89 -1.63
N GLY A 328 2.93 31.29 -2.80
CA GLY A 328 2.57 31.92 -4.08
C GLY A 328 1.15 32.44 -4.17
N ARG A 329 0.31 32.21 -3.15
CA ARG A 329 -1.00 32.87 -3.05
C ARG A 329 -0.88 34.36 -2.76
N VAL A 330 0.19 34.77 -2.12
CA VAL A 330 0.44 36.15 -1.71
C VAL A 330 1.77 36.65 -2.28
N HIS A 331 2.81 35.83 -2.24
CA HIS A 331 4.14 36.16 -2.71
C HIS A 331 4.16 36.39 -4.23
N GLY A 332 4.55 37.60 -4.66
CA GLY A 332 4.58 38.01 -6.06
C GLY A 332 3.21 38.42 -6.64
N ARG A 333 2.18 38.59 -5.81
CA ARG A 333 0.81 38.88 -6.24
C ARG A 333 0.14 40.02 -5.51
N VAL A 334 0.44 40.17 -4.24
CA VAL A 334 -0.26 41.11 -3.37
C VAL A 334 0.74 42.13 -2.82
N PRO A 335 0.45 43.44 -2.91
CA PRO A 335 1.30 44.43 -2.30
C PRO A 335 1.28 44.27 -0.77
N ASN A 336 2.44 44.43 -0.15
CA ASN A 336 2.63 44.26 1.30
C ASN A 336 2.20 42.88 1.85
N GLY A 337 2.33 41.84 1.01
CA GLY A 337 2.05 40.47 1.41
C GLY A 337 2.99 39.95 2.52
N GLU A 338 2.46 39.10 3.39
CA GLU A 338 3.23 38.43 4.44
C GLU A 338 3.13 36.90 4.31
N VAL A 339 4.26 36.23 4.43
CA VAL A 339 4.32 34.75 4.47
C VAL A 339 5.09 34.35 5.72
N THR A 340 4.49 33.58 6.59
CA THR A 340 5.17 33.01 7.75
C THR A 340 5.19 31.51 7.64
N ILE A 341 6.38 30.90 7.70
CA ILE A 341 6.57 29.46 7.68
C ILE A 341 6.96 29.01 9.08
N LEU A 342 6.13 28.17 9.67
CA LEU A 342 6.37 27.58 10.99
C LEU A 342 7.08 26.26 10.82
N SER A 343 8.39 26.23 11.06
CA SER A 343 9.24 25.07 10.77
C SER A 343 10.33 24.91 11.82
N ASP A 344 10.60 23.69 12.24
CA ASP A 344 11.67 23.31 13.15
C ASP A 344 12.99 22.98 12.41
N ARG A 345 12.96 22.90 11.08
CA ARG A 345 14.15 22.70 10.26
C ARG A 345 14.73 24.02 9.77
N ASN A 346 16.02 24.02 9.46
CA ASN A 346 16.67 25.17 8.84
C ASN A 346 16.22 25.29 7.38
N LEU A 347 15.20 26.14 7.14
CA LEU A 347 14.61 26.35 5.83
C LEU A 347 14.89 27.78 5.37
N GLU A 348 15.51 27.90 4.20
CA GLU A 348 15.70 29.18 3.52
C GLU A 348 14.75 29.27 2.32
N PHE A 349 13.72 30.12 2.42
CA PHE A 349 12.69 30.27 1.39
C PHE A 349 13.25 30.66 0.02
N THR A 350 14.23 31.56 -0.01
CA THR A 350 14.87 32.04 -1.24
C THR A 350 15.68 30.95 -1.97
N ALA A 351 16.09 29.92 -1.23
CA ALA A 351 16.78 28.75 -1.78
C ALA A 351 15.85 27.65 -2.30
N LEU A 352 14.55 27.71 -1.97
CA LEU A 352 13.61 26.71 -2.47
C LEU A 352 13.53 26.73 -3.99
N ARG A 353 13.57 25.56 -4.57
CA ARG A 353 13.38 25.33 -6.01
C ARG A 353 12.32 24.26 -6.21
N PRO A 354 11.55 24.34 -7.30
CA PRO A 354 10.66 23.25 -7.70
C PRO A 354 11.42 21.92 -7.75
N THR A 355 10.79 20.88 -7.23
CA THR A 355 11.30 19.52 -7.20
C THR A 355 10.56 18.64 -8.21
N PRO A 356 11.15 17.51 -8.62
CA PRO A 356 10.45 16.50 -9.42
C PRO A 356 9.15 16.04 -8.70
N PRO A 357 8.18 15.52 -9.48
CA PRO A 357 6.94 15.00 -8.89
C PRO A 357 7.20 13.79 -7.98
N GLU A 358 6.39 13.64 -6.94
CA GLU A 358 6.37 12.45 -6.08
C GLU A 358 5.37 11.45 -6.64
N PHE A 359 5.84 10.30 -7.10
CA PHE A 359 5.00 9.27 -7.72
C PHE A 359 4.46 8.28 -6.71
N GLN A 360 3.24 7.78 -6.97
CA GLN A 360 2.50 6.88 -6.07
C GLN A 360 2.30 5.47 -6.64
N LEU A 361 2.50 5.28 -7.94
CA LEU A 361 2.23 4.01 -8.64
C LEU A 361 3.02 2.83 -8.09
N ALA A 362 4.23 3.06 -7.58
CA ALA A 362 5.05 2.02 -6.96
C ALA A 362 4.38 1.36 -5.74
N GLY A 363 3.42 2.04 -5.09
CA GLY A 363 2.63 1.53 -3.98
C GLY A 363 1.32 0.84 -4.38
N ASP A 364 1.00 0.77 -5.69
CA ASP A 364 -0.25 0.19 -6.20
C ASP A 364 0.00 -0.82 -7.33
N ALA A 365 0.79 -1.83 -7.01
CA ALA A 365 1.14 -2.90 -7.95
C ALA A 365 -0.09 -3.70 -8.44
N GLU A 366 -1.14 -3.80 -7.62
CA GLU A 366 -2.39 -4.49 -7.98
C GLU A 366 -3.12 -3.77 -9.11
N ARG A 367 -3.19 -2.45 -9.06
CA ARG A 367 -3.80 -1.63 -10.13
C ARG A 367 -3.07 -1.83 -11.46
N VAL A 368 -1.75 -1.87 -11.43
CA VAL A 368 -0.96 -2.15 -12.64
C VAL A 368 -1.23 -3.56 -13.15
N ALA A 369 -1.22 -4.55 -12.26
CA ALA A 369 -1.41 -5.96 -12.65
C ALA A 369 -2.79 -6.20 -13.30
N ILE A 370 -3.87 -5.67 -12.71
CA ILE A 370 -5.22 -5.84 -13.27
C ILE A 370 -5.38 -5.08 -14.59
N THR A 371 -4.78 -3.90 -14.72
CA THR A 371 -4.80 -3.12 -15.96
C THR A 371 -4.03 -3.84 -17.07
N CYS A 372 -2.85 -4.36 -16.79
CA CYS A 372 -2.05 -5.16 -17.72
C CYS A 372 -2.81 -6.40 -18.18
N ALA A 373 -3.48 -7.10 -17.24
CA ALA A 373 -4.30 -8.26 -17.56
C ALA A 373 -5.51 -7.90 -18.44
N ALA A 374 -6.11 -6.72 -18.22
CA ALA A 374 -7.23 -6.24 -19.03
C ALA A 374 -6.84 -6.01 -20.50
N ILE A 375 -5.66 -5.44 -20.73
CA ILE A 375 -5.16 -5.17 -22.10
C ILE A 375 -4.28 -6.29 -22.66
N GLY A 376 -4.01 -7.33 -21.87
CA GLY A 376 -3.25 -8.51 -22.30
C GLY A 376 -1.76 -8.24 -22.56
N VAL A 377 -1.13 -7.36 -21.79
CA VAL A 377 0.31 -7.03 -21.88
C VAL A 377 1.02 -7.31 -20.57
N ASP A 378 2.34 -7.45 -20.62
CA ASP A 378 3.17 -7.47 -19.42
C ASP A 378 3.46 -6.06 -18.91
N ALA A 379 3.64 -5.89 -17.61
CA ALA A 379 4.00 -4.58 -17.05
C ALA A 379 5.34 -4.05 -17.56
N GLY A 380 6.25 -4.94 -17.99
CA GLY A 380 7.50 -4.58 -18.63
C GLY A 380 7.34 -3.93 -20.01
N ASP A 381 6.18 -4.10 -20.64
CA ASP A 381 5.84 -3.47 -21.93
C ASP A 381 5.28 -2.05 -21.77
N LEU A 382 5.03 -1.62 -20.56
CA LEU A 382 4.60 -0.26 -20.23
C LEU A 382 5.80 0.58 -19.78
N ASP A 383 5.95 1.74 -20.40
CA ASP A 383 6.91 2.74 -19.95
C ASP A 383 6.33 3.52 -18.77
N LEU A 384 6.44 2.93 -17.57
CA LEU A 384 5.91 3.51 -16.34
C LEU A 384 6.78 4.68 -15.86
N PRO A 385 6.18 5.72 -15.22
CA PRO A 385 6.93 6.87 -14.69
C PRO A 385 7.97 6.48 -13.64
N VAL A 386 7.71 5.40 -12.90
CA VAL A 386 8.62 4.83 -11.91
C VAL A 386 8.69 3.32 -12.06
N PRO A 387 9.85 2.70 -11.80
CA PRO A 387 9.96 1.25 -11.78
C PRO A 387 9.06 0.64 -10.69
N LEU A 388 8.38 -0.44 -11.03
CA LEU A 388 7.64 -1.23 -10.05
C LEU A 388 8.59 -2.09 -9.21
N ASP A 389 8.24 -2.27 -7.93
CA ASP A 389 8.81 -3.36 -7.14
C ASP A 389 8.37 -4.71 -7.72
N ARG A 390 9.32 -5.47 -8.26
CA ARG A 390 9.05 -6.77 -8.90
C ARG A 390 8.43 -7.77 -7.94
N THR A 391 8.75 -7.69 -6.66
CA THR A 391 8.20 -8.59 -5.63
C THR A 391 6.76 -8.24 -5.33
N ALA A 392 6.44 -6.95 -5.16
CA ALA A 392 5.08 -6.48 -4.96
C ALA A 392 4.20 -6.79 -6.18
N TYR A 393 4.71 -6.56 -7.39
CA TYR A 393 3.98 -6.88 -8.62
C TYR A 393 3.69 -8.38 -8.76
N ARG A 394 4.67 -9.25 -8.50
CA ARG A 394 4.47 -10.70 -8.53
C ARG A 394 3.40 -11.14 -7.53
N ARG A 395 3.46 -10.64 -6.31
CA ARG A 395 2.43 -10.90 -5.28
C ARG A 395 1.04 -10.44 -5.72
N ALA A 396 0.95 -9.30 -6.37
CA ALA A 396 -0.31 -8.80 -6.90
C ALA A 396 -0.88 -9.73 -7.99
N VAL A 397 -0.04 -10.19 -8.92
CA VAL A 397 -0.45 -11.16 -9.95
C VAL A 397 -0.86 -12.49 -9.32
N GLU A 398 -0.11 -13.00 -8.34
CA GLU A 398 -0.44 -14.22 -7.61
C GLU A 398 -1.79 -14.08 -6.87
N LEU A 399 -2.03 -12.94 -6.23
CA LEU A 399 -3.30 -12.64 -5.59
C LEU A 399 -4.46 -12.68 -6.59
N LEU A 400 -4.36 -11.93 -7.68
CA LEU A 400 -5.40 -11.86 -8.71
C LEU A 400 -5.66 -13.24 -9.35
N THR A 401 -4.61 -14.05 -9.54
CA THR A 401 -4.71 -15.41 -10.07
C THR A 401 -5.40 -16.34 -9.07
N THR A 402 -5.00 -16.30 -7.81
CA THR A 402 -5.59 -17.13 -6.74
C THR A 402 -7.08 -16.80 -6.54
N ARG A 403 -7.46 -15.53 -6.76
CA ARG A 403 -8.87 -15.11 -6.71
C ARG A 403 -9.65 -15.42 -7.98
N GLY A 404 -9.04 -15.98 -8.99
CA GLY A 404 -9.68 -16.32 -10.26
C GLY A 404 -10.01 -15.11 -11.15
N LEU A 405 -9.45 -13.94 -10.86
CA LEU A 405 -9.65 -12.72 -11.67
C LEU A 405 -8.75 -12.71 -12.91
N VAL A 406 -7.57 -13.31 -12.81
CA VAL A 406 -6.57 -13.37 -13.88
C VAL A 406 -6.15 -14.81 -14.10
N GLU A 407 -6.06 -15.19 -15.37
CA GLU A 407 -5.51 -16.47 -15.81
C GLU A 407 -4.65 -16.26 -17.06
N ASN A 408 -3.43 -16.84 -17.07
CA ASN A 408 -2.48 -16.72 -18.18
C ASN A 408 -2.23 -15.24 -18.60
N GLY A 409 -2.13 -14.33 -17.63
CA GLY A 409 -1.88 -12.91 -17.88
C GLY A 409 -3.05 -12.12 -18.46
N ARG A 410 -4.27 -12.67 -18.47
CA ARG A 410 -5.49 -12.03 -18.97
C ARG A 410 -6.61 -12.11 -17.97
N LEU A 411 -7.55 -11.17 -18.04
CA LEU A 411 -8.77 -11.24 -17.23
C LEU A 411 -9.61 -12.44 -17.62
N THR A 412 -10.09 -13.16 -16.61
CA THR A 412 -11.14 -14.18 -16.76
C THR A 412 -12.50 -13.52 -17.05
N SER A 413 -13.58 -14.31 -17.30
CA SER A 413 -14.94 -13.75 -17.34
C SER A 413 -15.28 -13.04 -16.03
N TYR A 414 -14.99 -13.69 -14.92
CA TYR A 414 -15.17 -13.08 -13.58
C TYR A 414 -14.35 -11.80 -13.38
N GLY A 415 -13.08 -11.81 -13.81
CA GLY A 415 -12.23 -10.61 -13.75
C GLY A 415 -12.78 -9.45 -14.57
N ARG A 416 -13.35 -9.73 -15.75
CA ARG A 416 -13.99 -8.70 -16.59
C ARG A 416 -15.27 -8.14 -15.95
N GLU A 417 -16.10 -9.01 -15.36
CA GLU A 417 -17.30 -8.54 -14.63
C GLU A 417 -16.94 -7.62 -13.48
N VAL A 418 -15.92 -7.98 -12.69
CA VAL A 418 -15.43 -7.15 -11.58
C VAL A 418 -14.84 -5.83 -12.07
N GLU A 419 -13.98 -5.84 -13.09
CA GLU A 419 -13.34 -4.64 -13.62
C GLU A 419 -14.31 -3.71 -14.35
N ALA A 420 -15.43 -4.20 -14.87
CA ALA A 420 -16.47 -3.38 -15.50
C ALA A 420 -17.23 -2.49 -14.50
N LEU A 421 -17.20 -2.83 -13.20
CA LEU A 421 -17.90 -2.06 -12.17
C LEU A 421 -17.15 -0.77 -11.80
N PRO A 422 -17.85 0.34 -11.52
CA PRO A 422 -17.24 1.64 -11.21
C PRO A 422 -16.76 1.74 -9.75
N VAL A 423 -16.19 0.67 -9.23
CA VAL A 423 -15.71 0.54 -7.84
C VAL A 423 -14.34 -0.12 -7.82
N GLU A 424 -13.68 -0.07 -6.65
CA GLU A 424 -12.44 -0.82 -6.45
C GLU A 424 -12.68 -2.34 -6.52
N ARG A 425 -11.66 -3.09 -6.95
CA ARG A 425 -11.74 -4.53 -7.15
C ARG A 425 -12.43 -5.29 -6.00
N SER A 426 -12.03 -5.01 -4.77
CA SER A 426 -12.58 -5.68 -3.58
C SER A 426 -14.09 -5.50 -3.44
N TRP A 427 -14.60 -4.32 -3.74
CA TRP A 427 -16.03 -4.03 -3.77
C TRP A 427 -16.72 -4.61 -4.99
N GLY A 428 -16.01 -4.64 -6.13
CA GLY A 428 -16.50 -5.28 -7.35
C GLY A 428 -16.74 -6.78 -7.15
N GLU A 429 -15.81 -7.48 -6.49
CA GLU A 429 -15.99 -8.88 -6.11
C GLU A 429 -17.22 -9.09 -5.21
N LEU A 430 -17.44 -8.20 -4.25
CA LEU A 430 -18.64 -8.26 -3.41
C LEU A 430 -19.91 -8.02 -4.22
N LEU A 431 -19.94 -7.04 -5.13
CA LEU A 431 -21.09 -6.75 -5.98
C LEU A 431 -21.48 -7.92 -6.86
N VAL A 432 -20.51 -8.57 -7.48
CA VAL A 432 -20.76 -9.75 -8.34
C VAL A 432 -21.37 -10.90 -7.54
N HIS A 433 -21.01 -11.04 -6.28
CA HIS A 433 -21.52 -12.11 -5.41
C HIS A 433 -22.66 -11.67 -4.49
N ALA A 434 -23.03 -10.40 -4.46
CA ALA A 434 -24.12 -9.90 -3.65
C ALA A 434 -25.47 -10.32 -4.26
N GLY A 435 -26.37 -10.83 -3.44
CA GLY A 435 -27.78 -10.91 -3.82
C GLY A 435 -28.42 -9.52 -3.77
N ASP A 436 -29.57 -9.38 -4.43
CA ASP A 436 -30.31 -8.10 -4.59
C ASP A 436 -30.46 -7.30 -3.28
N GLU A 437 -30.61 -8.00 -2.16
CA GLU A 437 -30.77 -7.37 -0.84
C GLU A 437 -29.47 -6.72 -0.30
N LEU A 438 -28.30 -7.18 -0.74
CA LEU A 438 -27.02 -6.66 -0.29
C LEU A 438 -26.40 -5.63 -1.26
N ILE A 439 -26.89 -5.55 -2.49
CA ILE A 439 -26.41 -4.56 -3.48
C ILE A 439 -26.42 -3.14 -2.92
N PRO A 440 -27.48 -2.64 -2.26
CA PRO A 440 -27.49 -1.30 -1.69
C PRO A 440 -26.36 -1.06 -0.69
N MET A 441 -26.10 -2.07 0.17
CA MET A 441 -25.03 -1.98 1.19
C MET A 441 -23.67 -1.92 0.53
N VAL A 442 -23.41 -2.82 -0.43
CA VAL A 442 -22.12 -2.84 -1.13
C VAL A 442 -21.92 -1.55 -1.93
N ALA A 443 -22.95 -1.09 -2.65
CA ALA A 443 -22.91 0.13 -3.44
C ALA A 443 -22.61 1.37 -2.58
N VAL A 444 -23.24 1.48 -1.41
CA VAL A 444 -22.96 2.58 -0.47
C VAL A 444 -21.56 2.48 0.11
N CYS A 445 -21.19 1.33 0.68
CA CYS A 445 -19.91 1.15 1.35
C CYS A 445 -18.72 1.31 0.39
N SER A 446 -18.86 0.92 -0.87
CA SER A 446 -17.81 1.09 -1.90
C SER A 446 -17.52 2.55 -2.26
N ASN A 447 -18.44 3.47 -1.92
CA ASN A 447 -18.30 4.89 -2.20
C ASN A 447 -18.03 5.75 -0.95
N ILE A 448 -17.88 5.11 0.21
CA ILE A 448 -17.58 5.79 1.48
C ILE A 448 -16.17 5.36 1.94
N ASP A 449 -15.19 6.18 1.67
CA ASP A 449 -13.81 5.93 2.11
C ASP A 449 -13.56 6.46 3.54
N SER A 450 -14.08 7.63 3.87
CA SER A 450 -13.95 8.23 5.20
C SER A 450 -15.20 9.04 5.53
N LEU A 451 -16.12 8.42 6.28
CA LEU A 451 -17.42 9.03 6.62
C LEU A 451 -17.33 9.99 7.80
N HIS A 452 -16.51 9.67 8.81
CA HIS A 452 -16.55 10.36 10.08
C HIS A 452 -15.63 11.58 10.16
N ARG A 453 -16.06 12.59 10.86
CA ARG A 453 -15.22 13.73 11.25
C ARG A 453 -14.31 13.32 12.39
N MET A 454 -13.01 13.45 12.19
CA MET A 454 -11.98 13.05 13.17
C MET A 454 -11.96 13.95 14.42
N THR A 455 -12.53 15.15 14.33
CA THR A 455 -12.60 16.11 15.43
C THR A 455 -13.66 15.81 16.47
N ARG A 456 -14.58 14.89 16.18
CA ARG A 456 -15.66 14.55 17.11
C ARG A 456 -15.29 13.34 17.95
N GLU A 457 -15.23 13.52 19.25
CA GLU A 457 -15.03 12.45 20.23
C GLU A 457 -16.30 11.63 20.44
N GLU A 458 -17.46 12.29 20.42
CA GLU A 458 -18.78 11.66 20.58
C GLU A 458 -19.61 11.86 19.31
N ARG A 459 -20.13 10.74 18.80
CA ARG A 459 -21.03 10.70 17.65
C ARG A 459 -22.39 10.22 18.10
N ASP A 460 -23.45 10.89 17.66
CA ASP A 460 -24.80 10.38 17.85
C ASP A 460 -25.11 9.28 16.83
N LEU A 461 -24.96 8.04 17.24
CA LEU A 461 -25.27 6.86 16.43
C LEU A 461 -26.62 6.23 16.83
N HIS A 462 -27.43 6.92 17.65
CA HIS A 462 -28.73 6.39 18.04
C HIS A 462 -29.61 6.12 16.82
N GLY A 463 -30.18 4.92 16.78
CA GLY A 463 -31.08 4.48 15.69
C GLY A 463 -30.39 3.98 14.41
N VAL A 464 -29.07 4.28 14.23
CA VAL A 464 -28.31 3.88 13.01
C VAL A 464 -27.19 2.89 13.30
N LEU A 465 -26.82 2.73 14.58
CA LEU A 465 -25.74 1.84 14.99
C LEU A 465 -26.04 0.38 14.66
N VAL A 466 -25.14 -0.25 13.94
CA VAL A 466 -25.06 -1.72 13.79
C VAL A 466 -23.83 -2.20 14.55
N SER A 467 -24.04 -2.61 15.79
CA SER A 467 -22.93 -3.08 16.64
C SER A 467 -22.10 -4.16 15.94
N GLY A 468 -20.79 -3.97 15.89
CA GLY A 468 -19.86 -4.88 15.26
C GLY A 468 -19.69 -4.68 13.74
N SER A 469 -20.27 -3.63 13.13
CA SER A 469 -20.10 -3.38 11.70
C SER A 469 -20.05 -1.88 11.39
N ASP A 470 -18.88 -1.39 11.05
CA ASP A 470 -18.68 -0.04 10.51
C ASP A 470 -19.38 0.11 9.16
N HIS A 471 -19.31 -0.91 8.32
CA HIS A 471 -19.95 -0.92 7.00
C HIS A 471 -21.44 -0.68 7.09
N LEU A 472 -22.15 -1.47 7.90
CA LEU A 472 -23.60 -1.35 8.00
C LEU A 472 -24.05 -0.13 8.83
N THR A 473 -23.21 0.35 9.74
CA THR A 473 -23.45 1.62 10.43
C THR A 473 -23.31 2.79 9.44
N ALA A 474 -22.30 2.80 8.60
CA ALA A 474 -22.11 3.78 7.54
C ALA A 474 -23.27 3.72 6.52
N TYR A 475 -23.70 2.52 6.14
CA TYR A 475 -24.86 2.35 5.29
C TYR A 475 -26.15 2.94 5.91
N ASN A 476 -26.42 2.67 7.20
CA ASN A 476 -27.60 3.22 7.87
C ASN A 476 -27.56 4.74 7.99
N LEU A 477 -26.37 5.33 8.25
CA LEU A 477 -26.18 6.78 8.23
C LEU A 477 -26.49 7.37 6.85
N PHE A 478 -25.97 6.75 5.79
CA PHE A 478 -26.26 7.16 4.43
C PHE A 478 -27.76 7.01 4.10
N ALA A 479 -28.39 5.88 4.47
CA ALA A 479 -29.82 5.66 4.27
C ALA A 479 -30.67 6.71 4.98
N GLU A 480 -30.31 7.07 6.23
CA GLU A 480 -30.96 8.14 6.97
C GLU A 480 -30.85 9.47 6.25
N ALA A 481 -29.64 9.85 5.81
CA ALA A 481 -29.40 11.10 5.08
C ALA A 481 -30.25 11.18 3.80
N VAL A 482 -30.25 10.13 3.00
CA VAL A 482 -31.02 10.08 1.75
C VAL A 482 -32.52 10.13 2.03
N ASN A 483 -33.03 9.34 2.98
CA ASN A 483 -34.44 9.25 3.27
C ASN A 483 -35.05 10.51 3.92
N GLN A 484 -34.22 11.29 4.67
CA GLN A 484 -34.68 12.46 5.41
C GLN A 484 -34.38 13.79 4.72
N HIS A 485 -33.25 13.88 4.02
CA HIS A 485 -32.69 15.14 3.52
C HIS A 485 -32.41 15.20 2.02
N GLY A 486 -32.78 14.15 1.28
CA GLY A 486 -32.48 14.12 -0.14
C GLY A 486 -33.06 12.94 -0.87
N TYR A 487 -32.46 12.55 -1.97
CA TYR A 487 -32.80 11.41 -2.79
C TYR A 487 -31.61 10.92 -3.61
N LEU A 488 -31.69 9.68 -4.07
CA LEU A 488 -30.75 9.16 -5.05
C LEU A 488 -31.17 9.65 -6.44
N GLY A 489 -30.34 10.49 -7.05
CA GLY A 489 -30.60 11.02 -8.39
C GLY A 489 -30.13 10.09 -9.48
N GLN A 490 -30.59 10.32 -10.70
CA GLN A 490 -29.99 9.74 -11.90
C GLN A 490 -28.70 10.50 -12.23
N VAL A 491 -27.69 9.82 -12.79
CA VAL A 491 -26.41 10.44 -13.14
C VAL A 491 -26.57 11.49 -14.24
N TYR A 492 -27.57 11.32 -15.12
CA TYR A 492 -27.98 12.33 -16.08
C TYR A 492 -29.00 13.29 -15.50
N GLY A 493 -28.75 14.57 -15.64
CA GLY A 493 -29.67 15.60 -15.23
C GLY A 493 -29.88 15.67 -13.73
N LEU A 494 -28.87 15.26 -12.96
CA LEU A 494 -28.87 15.47 -11.53
C LEU A 494 -29.07 16.96 -11.24
N PRO A 495 -30.05 17.30 -10.37
CA PRO A 495 -30.08 18.64 -9.81
C PRO A 495 -28.72 18.89 -9.13
N ARG A 496 -28.21 20.11 -9.21
CA ARG A 496 -26.96 20.50 -8.57
C ARG A 496 -26.93 20.24 -7.06
N HIS A 497 -28.10 20.04 -6.48
CA HIS A 497 -28.30 19.77 -5.04
C HIS A 497 -29.16 18.52 -4.88
N LEU A 498 -28.51 17.41 -4.47
CA LEU A 498 -29.18 16.16 -4.14
C LEU A 498 -29.82 16.20 -2.75
N PHE A 499 -29.35 17.11 -1.91
CA PHE A 499 -29.73 17.20 -0.50
C PHE A 499 -30.22 18.60 -0.18
N GLU A 500 -31.16 18.66 0.75
CA GLU A 500 -31.68 19.91 1.29
C GLU A 500 -30.67 20.61 2.21
N ASP A 501 -30.87 21.88 2.52
CA ASP A 501 -29.99 22.65 3.38
C ASP A 501 -29.83 22.04 4.79
N GLY A 502 -30.82 21.30 5.28
CA GLY A 502 -30.76 20.60 6.56
C GLY A 502 -29.73 19.48 6.67
N LEU A 503 -29.12 19.04 5.55
CA LEU A 503 -28.10 18.00 5.58
C LEU A 503 -26.87 18.40 6.39
N ALA A 504 -26.47 19.65 6.32
CA ALA A 504 -25.27 20.13 7.05
C ALA A 504 -25.46 20.04 8.58
N GLU A 505 -26.65 20.43 9.08
CA GLU A 505 -26.99 20.33 10.50
C GLU A 505 -27.12 18.88 10.95
N TRP A 506 -27.73 18.01 10.12
CA TRP A 506 -27.81 16.59 10.36
C TRP A 506 -26.40 15.96 10.42
N ALA A 507 -25.54 16.28 9.45
CA ALA A 507 -24.18 15.75 9.35
C ALA A 507 -23.34 16.17 10.56
N GLU A 508 -23.52 17.42 11.03
CA GLU A 508 -22.86 17.91 12.21
C GLU A 508 -23.26 17.13 13.46
N ARG A 509 -24.56 16.91 13.68
CA ARG A 509 -25.08 16.12 14.79
C ARG A 509 -24.59 14.67 14.74
N ARG A 510 -24.59 14.03 13.56
CA ARG A 510 -24.13 12.65 13.36
C ARG A 510 -22.60 12.51 13.37
N GLY A 511 -21.86 13.62 13.30
CA GLY A 511 -20.38 13.59 13.22
C GLY A 511 -19.87 13.01 11.91
N VAL A 512 -20.57 13.25 10.79
CA VAL A 512 -20.19 12.77 9.46
C VAL A 512 -19.79 13.90 8.53
N LEU A 513 -19.09 13.58 7.45
CA LEU A 513 -18.69 14.52 6.43
C LEU A 513 -19.79 14.67 5.37
N VAL A 514 -20.28 15.89 5.16
CA VAL A 514 -21.30 16.18 4.15
C VAL A 514 -20.88 15.71 2.76
N LYS A 515 -19.64 16.03 2.38
CA LYS A 515 -19.11 15.64 1.07
C LYS A 515 -19.06 14.12 0.88
N ALA A 516 -18.77 13.34 1.93
CA ALA A 516 -18.77 11.88 1.83
C ALA A 516 -20.18 11.33 1.51
N ILE A 517 -21.23 11.94 2.05
CA ILE A 517 -22.61 11.57 1.73
C ILE A 517 -22.98 11.94 0.29
N GLU A 518 -22.61 13.14 -0.16
CA GLU A 518 -22.89 13.62 -1.52
C GLU A 518 -22.14 12.78 -2.57
N ASP A 519 -20.87 12.53 -2.36
CA ASP A 519 -20.04 11.71 -3.25
C ASP A 519 -20.55 10.25 -3.31
N ALA A 520 -20.98 9.71 -2.16
CA ALA A 520 -21.55 8.38 -2.10
C ALA A 520 -22.88 8.28 -2.87
N ALA A 521 -23.76 9.29 -2.79
CA ALA A 521 -25.02 9.28 -3.53
C ALA A 521 -24.80 9.19 -5.04
N LEU A 522 -23.81 9.91 -5.56
CA LEU A 522 -23.43 9.87 -6.96
C LEU A 522 -22.78 8.54 -7.36
N GLY A 523 -21.90 8.02 -6.51
CA GLY A 523 -21.26 6.71 -6.71
C GLY A 523 -22.28 5.56 -6.71
N VAL A 524 -23.25 5.58 -5.82
CA VAL A 524 -24.34 4.59 -5.77
C VAL A 524 -25.14 4.61 -7.08
N ALA A 525 -25.50 5.80 -7.58
CA ALA A 525 -26.20 5.92 -8.84
C ALA A 525 -25.39 5.32 -10.01
N SER A 526 -24.08 5.52 -10.03
CA SER A 526 -23.18 4.92 -11.03
C SER A 526 -23.15 3.38 -10.94
N VAL A 527 -23.10 2.82 -9.73
CA VAL A 527 -23.11 1.35 -9.50
C VAL A 527 -24.44 0.76 -10.00
N TYR A 528 -25.57 1.35 -9.62
CA TYR A 528 -26.88 0.85 -10.04
C TYR A 528 -27.06 0.85 -11.55
N ARG A 529 -26.53 1.87 -12.22
CA ARG A 529 -26.56 1.91 -13.67
C ARG A 529 -25.67 0.83 -14.29
N SER A 530 -24.46 0.65 -13.80
CA SER A 530 -23.56 -0.42 -14.30
C SER A 530 -24.15 -1.82 -14.11
N LEU A 531 -25.04 -1.99 -13.14
CA LEU A 531 -25.78 -3.23 -12.91
C LEU A 531 -27.11 -3.27 -13.68
N GLU A 532 -27.45 -2.21 -14.43
CA GLU A 532 -28.74 -2.06 -15.12
C GLU A 532 -29.96 -2.16 -14.17
N LEU A 533 -29.80 -1.71 -12.92
CA LEU A 533 -30.83 -1.75 -11.90
C LEU A 533 -31.46 -0.37 -11.71
N PRO A 534 -32.78 -0.31 -11.43
CA PRO A 534 -33.47 0.95 -11.09
C PRO A 534 -33.01 1.43 -9.72
N LEU A 535 -32.76 2.74 -9.59
CA LEU A 535 -32.42 3.35 -8.30
C LEU A 535 -33.56 3.16 -7.30
N PRO A 536 -33.25 2.73 -6.07
CA PRO A 536 -34.27 2.59 -5.02
C PRO A 536 -34.78 3.97 -4.58
N LYS A 537 -36.09 4.08 -4.40
CA LYS A 537 -36.72 5.32 -3.89
C LYS A 537 -36.41 5.57 -2.42
N GLN A 538 -36.24 4.53 -1.65
CA GLN A 538 -35.94 4.54 -0.22
C GLN A 538 -34.91 3.43 0.08
N LEU A 539 -34.09 3.66 1.06
CA LEU A 539 -33.11 2.70 1.54
C LEU A 539 -33.54 2.19 2.92
N PRO A 540 -33.94 0.91 3.03
CA PRO A 540 -34.28 0.33 4.33
C PRO A 540 -33.00 0.21 5.20
N TYR A 541 -33.14 0.38 6.51
CA TYR A 541 -32.04 0.12 7.43
C TYR A 541 -31.67 -1.36 7.47
N ALA A 542 -30.41 -1.64 7.73
CA ALA A 542 -29.88 -2.99 7.82
C ALA A 542 -30.53 -3.76 8.98
N SER A 543 -31.31 -4.79 8.66
CA SER A 543 -31.94 -5.72 9.61
C SER A 543 -30.92 -6.70 10.21
N LYS A 544 -31.35 -7.49 11.21
CA LYS A 544 -30.51 -8.58 11.77
C LYS A 544 -30.18 -9.64 10.70
N GLU A 545 -31.12 -9.92 9.81
CA GLU A 545 -30.94 -10.86 8.72
C GLU A 545 -29.92 -10.34 7.70
N ILE A 546 -30.01 -9.08 7.32
CA ILE A 546 -29.03 -8.41 6.46
C ILE A 546 -27.64 -8.45 7.10
N ARG A 547 -27.52 -8.18 8.40
CA ARG A 547 -26.25 -8.27 9.11
C ARG A 547 -25.63 -9.67 9.00
N ARG A 548 -26.44 -10.72 9.17
CA ARG A 548 -25.99 -12.11 9.06
C ARG A 548 -25.49 -12.40 7.63
N ARG A 549 -26.28 -12.04 6.61
CA ARG A 549 -25.93 -12.25 5.20
C ARG A 549 -24.70 -11.42 4.79
N TRP A 550 -24.59 -10.21 5.31
CA TRP A 550 -23.39 -9.37 5.10
C TRP A 550 -22.12 -10.02 5.65
N ALA A 551 -22.16 -10.49 6.89
CA ALA A 551 -21.02 -11.18 7.49
C ALA A 551 -20.69 -12.47 6.74
N ASP A 552 -21.70 -13.24 6.31
CA ASP A 552 -21.53 -14.44 5.50
C ASP A 552 -20.88 -14.14 4.15
N LEU A 553 -21.35 -13.11 3.43
CA LEU A 553 -20.77 -12.67 2.17
C LEU A 553 -19.30 -12.28 2.34
N LEU A 554 -18.98 -11.45 3.35
CA LEU A 554 -17.60 -11.05 3.64
C LEU A 554 -16.73 -12.26 3.97
N ALA A 555 -17.20 -13.17 4.82
CA ALA A 555 -16.43 -14.33 5.23
C ALA A 555 -16.16 -15.30 4.06
N ARG A 556 -17.13 -15.47 3.17
CA ARG A 556 -17.04 -16.37 2.02
C ARG A 556 -16.11 -15.82 0.94
N ILE A 557 -16.23 -14.56 0.60
CA ILE A 557 -15.47 -13.93 -0.48
C ILE A 557 -14.14 -13.37 0.03
N MET A 558 -14.13 -12.80 1.23
CA MET A 558 -12.99 -12.11 1.86
C MET A 558 -12.20 -11.22 0.88
N PRO A 559 -12.84 -10.23 0.29
CA PRO A 559 -12.20 -9.39 -0.72
C PRO A 559 -11.34 -8.28 -0.12
N SER A 560 -11.54 -8.00 1.17
CA SER A 560 -10.91 -6.92 1.93
C SER A 560 -9.81 -7.45 2.83
N ASP A 561 -9.12 -6.54 3.51
CA ASP A 561 -8.14 -6.90 4.53
C ASP A 561 -8.79 -7.60 5.73
N LEU A 562 -8.00 -8.46 6.36
CA LEU A 562 -8.41 -9.27 7.50
C LEU A 562 -7.43 -9.13 8.66
N VAL A 563 -7.97 -8.98 9.85
CA VAL A 563 -7.22 -9.02 11.11
C VAL A 563 -7.83 -10.10 11.99
N ILE A 564 -7.02 -11.04 12.47
CA ILE A 564 -7.43 -12.06 13.42
C ILE A 564 -6.52 -11.94 14.65
N ASP A 565 -7.10 -11.92 15.85
CA ASP A 565 -6.40 -11.80 17.13
C ASP A 565 -5.35 -10.68 17.13
N GLU A 566 -5.78 -9.48 16.70
CA GLU A 566 -4.95 -8.27 16.61
C GLU A 566 -3.71 -8.41 15.70
N ARG A 567 -3.75 -9.33 14.71
CA ARG A 567 -2.65 -9.54 13.77
C ARG A 567 -3.14 -9.59 12.33
N THR A 568 -2.32 -9.06 11.44
CA THR A 568 -2.45 -9.27 9.99
C THR A 568 -1.87 -10.63 9.60
N VAL A 569 -2.14 -11.08 8.39
CA VAL A 569 -1.58 -12.34 7.84
C VAL A 569 -0.06 -12.39 7.88
N ASP A 570 0.61 -11.24 7.73
CA ASP A 570 2.08 -11.13 7.81
C ASP A 570 2.59 -10.97 9.26
N GLY A 571 1.71 -11.09 10.25
CA GLY A 571 2.06 -11.01 11.66
C GLY A 571 2.24 -9.62 12.24
N HIS A 572 1.93 -8.54 11.49
CA HIS A 572 1.94 -7.18 12.03
C HIS A 572 0.82 -6.98 13.06
N GLU A 573 1.13 -6.27 14.14
CA GLU A 573 0.13 -5.87 15.12
C GLU A 573 -0.86 -4.89 14.46
N ALA A 574 -2.15 -5.20 14.55
CA ALA A 574 -3.23 -4.39 14.02
C ALA A 574 -4.37 -4.32 15.03
N ARG A 575 -4.91 -3.13 15.25
CA ARG A 575 -6.00 -2.91 16.19
C ARG A 575 -7.20 -2.31 15.52
N VAL A 576 -8.35 -2.54 16.08
CA VAL A 576 -9.57 -1.85 15.69
C VAL A 576 -9.39 -0.35 15.94
N SER A 577 -9.70 0.47 14.95
CA SER A 577 -9.58 1.94 15.03
C SER A 577 -10.45 2.49 16.16
N LYS A 578 -10.02 3.57 16.78
CA LYS A 578 -10.79 4.22 17.86
C LYS A 578 -12.16 4.73 17.41
N THR A 579 -12.31 5.00 16.13
CA THR A 579 -13.55 5.43 15.51
C THR A 579 -14.50 4.30 15.14
N SER A 580 -14.01 3.06 15.17
CA SER A 580 -14.76 1.87 14.76
C SER A 580 -15.76 1.42 15.80
N VAL A 581 -16.86 0.88 15.32
CA VAL A 581 -17.90 0.17 16.12
C VAL A 581 -17.73 -1.35 16.02
N ALA A 582 -16.72 -1.83 15.29
CA ALA A 582 -16.35 -3.24 15.27
C ALA A 582 -15.79 -3.69 16.62
N GLY A 583 -16.08 -4.91 17.01
CA GLY A 583 -15.52 -5.49 18.22
C GLY A 583 -14.07 -5.93 18.02
N SER A 584 -13.26 -5.87 19.08
CA SER A 584 -11.86 -6.35 19.08
C SER A 584 -11.73 -7.87 19.22
N TRP A 585 -12.85 -8.60 19.30
CA TRP A 585 -12.90 -10.03 19.54
C TRP A 585 -13.09 -10.80 18.23
N GLY A 586 -12.19 -11.74 17.95
CA GLY A 586 -12.27 -12.60 16.78
C GLY A 586 -11.60 -12.01 15.56
N ALA A 587 -12.27 -12.07 14.42
CA ALA A 587 -11.79 -11.57 13.15
C ALA A 587 -12.52 -10.27 12.76
N VAL A 588 -11.82 -9.34 12.13
CA VAL A 588 -12.40 -8.13 11.54
C VAL A 588 -11.99 -8.05 10.08
N ALA A 589 -12.99 -7.94 9.21
CA ALA A 589 -12.81 -7.77 7.78
C ALA A 589 -13.18 -6.33 7.36
N GLY A 590 -12.27 -5.65 6.66
CA GLY A 590 -12.53 -4.26 6.27
C GLY A 590 -11.33 -3.56 5.66
N THR A 591 -11.17 -2.29 5.98
CA THR A 591 -10.08 -1.45 5.48
C THR A 591 -8.97 -1.36 6.53
N LEU A 592 -7.79 -1.84 6.15
CA LEU A 592 -6.58 -1.76 6.95
C LEU A 592 -5.75 -0.55 6.54
N ARG A 593 -5.37 0.25 7.52
CA ARG A 593 -4.54 1.44 7.29
C ARG A 593 -3.27 1.36 8.13
N PHE A 594 -2.13 1.54 7.48
CA PHE A 594 -0.84 1.58 8.14
C PHE A 594 -0.44 3.03 8.43
N PHE A 595 0.09 3.25 9.62
CA PHE A 595 0.62 4.55 10.03
C PHE A 595 1.86 4.36 10.89
N ALA A 596 2.77 5.31 10.84
CA ALA A 596 3.94 5.32 11.70
C ALA A 596 3.58 5.92 13.07
N ASP A 597 4.00 5.25 14.13
CA ASP A 597 3.95 5.83 15.47
C ASP A 597 5.01 6.94 15.65
N ARG A 598 5.04 7.57 16.81
CA ARG A 598 6.00 8.65 17.13
C ARG A 598 7.48 8.25 17.00
N PHE A 599 7.78 6.97 16.93
CA PHE A 599 9.12 6.42 16.77
C PHE A 599 9.39 5.95 15.33
N GLY A 600 8.45 6.15 14.40
CA GLY A 600 8.53 5.69 13.03
C GLY A 600 8.20 4.20 12.85
N THR A 601 7.71 3.51 13.90
CA THR A 601 7.34 2.09 13.81
C THR A 601 5.98 1.96 13.12
N PRO A 602 5.86 1.15 12.05
CA PRO A 602 4.58 0.91 11.41
C PRO A 602 3.58 0.24 12.36
N ARG A 603 2.39 0.80 12.45
CA ARG A 603 1.22 0.28 13.17
C ARG A 603 0.08 0.15 12.20
N ALA A 604 -0.87 -0.72 12.49
CA ALA A 604 -2.04 -0.88 11.66
C ALA A 604 -3.33 -0.67 12.47
N GLY A 605 -4.30 -0.02 11.82
CA GLY A 605 -5.66 0.14 12.31
C GLY A 605 -6.65 -0.41 11.30
N ILE A 606 -7.67 -1.14 11.75
CA ILE A 606 -8.72 -1.69 10.89
C ILE A 606 -10.08 -1.11 11.26
N GLU A 607 -10.87 -0.80 10.24
CA GLU A 607 -12.29 -0.49 10.31
C GLU A 607 -13.06 -1.47 9.43
N GLY A 608 -14.17 -2.03 9.92
CA GLY A 608 -14.88 -3.02 9.13
C GLY A 608 -16.00 -3.73 9.89
N THR A 609 -16.22 -4.98 9.53
CA THR A 609 -17.22 -5.84 10.14
C THR A 609 -16.57 -6.98 10.91
N THR A 610 -17.01 -7.18 12.14
CA THR A 610 -16.59 -8.31 12.98
C THR A 610 -17.20 -9.61 12.44
N LEU A 611 -16.36 -10.60 12.20
CA LEU A 611 -16.74 -11.96 11.84
C LEU A 611 -16.59 -12.87 13.06
N SER A 612 -17.59 -13.71 13.34
CA SER A 612 -17.46 -14.69 14.40
C SER A 612 -16.43 -15.76 14.03
N TYR A 613 -15.77 -16.33 15.03
CA TYR A 613 -14.79 -17.38 14.81
C TYR A 613 -15.41 -18.63 14.15
N ASP A 614 -16.64 -18.95 14.52
CA ASP A 614 -17.39 -20.07 13.90
C ASP A 614 -17.60 -19.84 12.40
N LEU A 615 -17.92 -18.62 11.99
CA LEU A 615 -18.09 -18.26 10.59
C LEU A 615 -16.75 -18.32 9.82
N VAL A 616 -15.67 -17.81 10.39
CA VAL A 616 -14.32 -17.93 9.84
C VAL A 616 -13.94 -19.40 9.65
N ARG A 617 -14.21 -20.23 10.67
CA ARG A 617 -13.92 -21.65 10.63
C ARG A 617 -14.76 -22.40 9.57
N GLN A 618 -16.00 -21.97 9.36
CA GLN A 618 -16.90 -22.56 8.34
C GLN A 618 -16.30 -22.44 6.93
N TYR A 619 -15.66 -21.32 6.62
CA TYR A 619 -15.05 -21.05 5.31
C TYR A 619 -13.55 -21.35 5.25
N ALA A 620 -12.97 -21.79 6.35
CA ALA A 620 -11.60 -22.22 6.39
C ALA A 620 -11.39 -23.55 5.65
N THR A 621 -10.29 -23.65 4.94
CA THR A 621 -9.91 -24.85 4.19
C THR A 621 -8.97 -25.72 5.01
N LEU A 622 -9.17 -27.02 4.93
CA LEU A 622 -8.26 -28.00 5.51
C LEU A 622 -7.16 -28.29 4.49
N GLY A 623 -5.93 -27.98 4.84
CA GLY A 623 -4.75 -28.22 4.01
C GLY A 623 -4.44 -29.69 3.80
N PRO A 624 -3.50 -30.00 2.90
CA PRO A 624 -3.08 -31.37 2.66
C PRO A 624 -2.51 -32.01 3.93
N PRO A 625 -2.67 -33.33 4.09
CA PRO A 625 -2.13 -34.04 5.22
C PRO A 625 -0.59 -34.01 5.19
N LYS A 626 0.01 -33.62 6.31
CA LYS A 626 1.45 -33.69 6.54
C LYS A 626 1.72 -34.76 7.57
N ILE A 627 2.58 -35.73 7.25
CA ILE A 627 3.01 -36.73 8.23
C ILE A 627 4.08 -36.11 9.12
N VAL A 628 3.95 -36.32 10.38
CA VAL A 628 4.93 -35.92 11.41
C VAL A 628 5.12 -37.03 12.42
N LEU A 629 6.29 -37.04 13.04
CA LEU A 629 6.58 -37.93 14.16
C LEU A 629 6.26 -37.20 15.45
N GLY A 630 5.27 -37.64 16.21
CA GLY A 630 4.81 -36.99 17.41
C GLY A 630 4.78 -37.87 18.65
N GLY A 631 4.49 -37.22 19.77
CA GLY A 631 4.43 -37.90 21.08
C GLY A 631 5.76 -37.89 21.85
N PRO A 632 5.73 -38.15 23.18
CA PRO A 632 6.94 -38.29 23.95
C PRO A 632 7.72 -39.54 23.49
N ARG A 633 9.03 -39.50 23.61
CA ARG A 633 9.94 -40.53 23.10
C ARG A 633 9.53 -41.98 23.39
N LYS A 634 8.90 -42.24 24.53
CA LYS A 634 8.41 -43.60 24.93
C LYS A 634 7.08 -44.00 24.26
N HIS A 635 6.35 -43.03 23.73
CA HIS A 635 5.04 -43.20 23.07
C HIS A 635 5.00 -42.51 21.72
N GLN A 636 6.12 -42.52 21.03
CA GLN A 636 6.27 -41.93 19.74
C GLN A 636 5.45 -42.71 18.70
N ARG A 637 4.79 -41.99 17.81
CA ARG A 637 4.02 -42.58 16.69
C ARG A 637 3.92 -41.61 15.53
N LEU A 638 3.54 -42.12 14.38
CA LEU A 638 3.22 -41.30 13.24
C LEU A 638 1.88 -40.58 13.44
N MET A 639 1.85 -39.32 13.12
CA MET A 639 0.66 -38.50 13.19
C MET A 639 0.42 -37.81 11.84
N VAL A 640 -0.83 -37.58 11.54
CA VAL A 640 -1.26 -36.72 10.44
C VAL A 640 -1.56 -35.36 11.01
N GLU A 641 -0.83 -34.39 10.55
CA GLU A 641 -1.05 -32.97 10.84
C GLU A 641 -1.73 -32.34 9.65
N ARG A 642 -2.88 -31.69 9.86
CA ARG A 642 -3.59 -30.92 8.86
C ARG A 642 -3.78 -29.52 9.41
N ARG A 643 -3.38 -28.52 8.63
CA ARG A 643 -3.59 -27.14 9.00
C ARG A 643 -4.91 -26.65 8.43
N ARG A 644 -5.73 -26.10 9.29
CA ARG A 644 -6.94 -25.38 8.88
C ARG A 644 -6.56 -23.93 8.66
N SER A 645 -6.65 -23.47 7.43
CA SER A 645 -6.27 -22.12 7.07
C SER A 645 -7.44 -21.32 6.48
N TYR A 646 -7.43 -20.02 6.69
CA TYR A 646 -8.43 -19.11 6.18
C TYR A 646 -7.72 -17.87 5.61
N PHE A 647 -7.75 -17.70 4.32
CA PHE A 647 -7.11 -16.60 3.59
C PHE A 647 -5.69 -16.27 4.08
N GLY A 648 -4.85 -17.30 4.23
CA GLY A 648 -3.45 -17.17 4.68
C GLY A 648 -3.22 -17.20 6.19
N PHE A 649 -4.27 -17.17 6.99
CA PHE A 649 -4.16 -17.35 8.44
C PHE A 649 -4.22 -18.84 8.80
N ASP A 650 -3.25 -19.33 9.56
CA ASP A 650 -3.32 -20.64 10.19
C ASP A 650 -4.17 -20.55 11.46
N LEU A 651 -5.39 -21.09 11.42
CA LEU A 651 -6.33 -21.03 12.54
C LEU A 651 -6.05 -22.08 13.59
N GLU A 652 -5.93 -23.31 13.15
CA GLU A 652 -5.72 -24.49 14.03
C GLU A 652 -4.96 -25.57 13.27
N THR A 653 -4.27 -26.42 14.02
CA THR A 653 -3.62 -27.62 13.49
C THR A 653 -4.32 -28.82 14.10
N GLU A 654 -4.98 -29.60 13.25
CA GLU A 654 -5.57 -30.89 13.62
C GLU A 654 -4.44 -31.92 13.57
N VAL A 655 -4.25 -32.63 14.68
CA VAL A 655 -3.23 -33.67 14.78
C VAL A 655 -3.91 -34.95 15.19
N GLU A 656 -3.82 -35.95 14.32
CA GLU A 656 -4.46 -37.24 14.50
C GLU A 656 -3.38 -38.34 14.46
N SER A 657 -3.41 -39.28 15.43
CA SER A 657 -2.47 -40.39 15.39
C SER A 657 -2.88 -41.44 14.37
N ILE A 658 -1.91 -41.95 13.62
CA ILE A 658 -2.15 -43.07 12.75
C ILE A 658 -2.14 -44.33 13.60
N GLU A 659 -3.32 -44.97 13.75
CA GLU A 659 -3.48 -46.24 14.40
C GLU A 659 -3.57 -47.38 13.34
N GLY A 660 -2.68 -48.37 13.46
CA GLY A 660 -2.64 -49.48 12.51
C GLY A 660 -1.88 -49.20 11.24
N GLU A 661 -2.47 -49.54 10.09
CA GLU A 661 -1.85 -49.34 8.77
C GLU A 661 -1.88 -47.88 8.30
N ILE A 662 -0.76 -47.43 7.74
CA ILE A 662 -0.62 -46.11 7.14
C ILE A 662 -1.41 -46.11 5.81
N PRO A 663 -2.33 -45.16 5.58
CA PRO A 663 -3.03 -45.07 4.32
C PRO A 663 -2.06 -45.07 3.14
N PRO A 664 -2.36 -45.86 2.05
CA PRO A 664 -1.44 -46.06 0.94
C PRO A 664 -0.90 -44.75 0.33
N GLU A 665 -1.76 -43.71 0.24
CA GLU A 665 -1.39 -42.39 -0.25
C GLU A 665 -0.40 -41.61 0.63
N LEU A 666 -0.34 -41.96 1.90
CA LEU A 666 0.54 -41.32 2.89
C LEU A 666 1.84 -42.10 3.14
N GLN A 667 1.94 -43.37 2.70
CA GLN A 667 3.12 -44.21 2.92
C GLN A 667 4.42 -43.61 2.39
N PRO A 668 4.47 -42.95 1.20
CA PRO A 668 5.70 -42.34 0.73
C PRO A 668 6.18 -41.20 1.65
N ALA A 669 5.27 -40.35 2.11
CA ALA A 669 5.58 -39.28 3.03
C ALA A 669 5.98 -39.81 4.41
N ALA A 670 5.32 -40.83 4.92
CA ALA A 670 5.69 -41.50 6.18
C ALA A 670 7.11 -42.08 6.13
N ARG A 671 7.49 -42.74 5.05
CA ARG A 671 8.85 -43.25 4.83
C ARG A 671 9.89 -42.14 4.82
N ASP A 672 9.57 -41.01 4.23
CA ASP A 672 10.47 -39.86 4.22
C ASP A 672 10.67 -39.28 5.64
N VAL A 673 9.60 -39.18 6.44
CA VAL A 673 9.65 -38.72 7.83
C VAL A 673 10.42 -39.72 8.71
N LEU A 674 10.16 -41.01 8.55
CA LEU A 674 10.86 -42.06 9.30
C LEU A 674 12.35 -42.11 8.93
N THR A 675 12.68 -41.96 7.64
CA THR A 675 14.05 -41.86 7.15
C THR A 675 14.78 -40.69 7.80
N GLN A 676 14.15 -39.51 7.81
CA GLN A 676 14.73 -38.32 8.40
C GLN A 676 14.93 -38.48 9.92
N ALA A 677 13.93 -39.02 10.60
CA ALA A 677 14.01 -39.28 12.04
C ALA A 677 15.11 -40.28 12.42
N LEU A 678 15.37 -41.31 11.59
CA LEU A 678 16.50 -42.23 11.74
C LEU A 678 17.84 -41.52 11.57
N ILE A 679 17.97 -40.62 10.58
CA ILE A 679 19.20 -39.89 10.32
C ILE A 679 19.48 -38.90 11.48
N GLU A 680 18.50 -38.17 11.92
CA GLU A 680 18.62 -37.15 12.98
C GLU A 680 18.70 -37.77 14.40
N GLY A 681 18.37 -39.01 14.52
CA GLY A 681 18.40 -39.69 15.79
C GLY A 681 17.21 -39.38 16.69
N GLU A 682 16.10 -39.00 16.13
CA GLU A 682 14.89 -38.55 16.80
C GLU A 682 13.84 -39.65 17.02
N THR A 683 14.16 -40.89 16.67
CA THR A 683 13.24 -42.03 16.81
C THR A 683 13.69 -43.04 17.89
N VAL A 684 12.74 -43.89 18.31
CA VAL A 684 12.97 -45.00 19.26
C VAL A 684 13.28 -46.31 18.53
N HIS A 685 13.61 -46.27 17.24
CA HIS A 685 13.93 -47.48 16.50
C HIS A 685 15.08 -48.30 17.17
N PRO A 686 14.98 -49.63 17.25
CA PRO A 686 16.00 -50.47 17.93
C PRO A 686 17.41 -50.28 17.34
N ASP A 687 17.54 -50.11 16.04
CA ASP A 687 18.82 -49.91 15.33
C ASP A 687 19.39 -48.48 15.48
N GLN A 688 18.67 -47.55 16.09
CA GLN A 688 19.03 -46.11 16.09
C GLN A 688 20.44 -45.85 16.63
N HIS A 689 20.84 -46.53 17.71
CA HIS A 689 22.15 -46.29 18.32
C HIS A 689 23.30 -46.77 17.41
N ARG A 690 23.14 -47.93 16.75
CA ARG A 690 24.11 -48.48 15.79
C ARG A 690 24.16 -47.58 14.55
N LEU A 691 23.00 -47.24 14.01
CA LEU A 691 22.86 -46.38 12.81
C LEU A 691 23.53 -45.01 12.98
N ARG A 692 23.34 -44.37 14.13
CA ARG A 692 23.94 -43.08 14.44
C ARG A 692 25.49 -43.11 14.36
N ARG A 693 26.09 -44.21 14.88
CA ARG A 693 27.57 -44.37 14.80
C ARG A 693 27.99 -44.55 13.35
N THR A 694 27.31 -45.45 12.62
CA THR A 694 27.62 -45.70 11.22
C THR A 694 27.45 -44.43 10.37
N LEU A 695 26.40 -43.67 10.58
CA LEU A 695 26.17 -42.40 9.85
C LEU A 695 27.29 -41.38 10.08
N ALA A 696 27.76 -41.26 11.34
CA ALA A 696 28.86 -40.37 11.65
C ALA A 696 30.18 -40.83 10.98
N ASP A 697 30.43 -42.15 10.98
CA ASP A 697 31.61 -42.72 10.26
C ASP A 697 31.52 -42.46 8.72
N LEU A 698 30.36 -42.69 8.12
CA LEU A 698 30.15 -42.50 6.68
C LEU A 698 30.25 -41.01 6.28
N ASP A 699 29.71 -40.11 7.09
CA ASP A 699 29.80 -38.68 6.87
C ASP A 699 31.25 -38.19 6.98
N GLU A 700 31.99 -38.67 7.94
CA GLU A 700 33.42 -38.34 8.07
C GLU A 700 34.23 -38.86 6.88
N LEU A 701 34.00 -40.10 6.41
CA LEU A 701 34.64 -40.66 5.22
C LEU A 701 34.26 -39.88 3.96
N TRP A 702 33.00 -39.47 3.82
CA TRP A 702 32.53 -38.67 2.68
C TRP A 702 33.23 -37.31 2.66
N ARG A 703 33.29 -36.62 3.81
CA ARG A 703 33.99 -35.34 3.91
C ARG A 703 35.50 -35.49 3.64
N ARG A 704 36.12 -36.52 4.17
CA ARG A 704 37.53 -36.81 3.92
C ARG A 704 37.82 -37.19 2.46
N SER A 705 36.86 -37.79 1.78
CA SER A 705 36.98 -38.04 0.32
C SER A 705 36.84 -36.77 -0.53
N GLY A 706 36.46 -35.64 0.10
CA GLY A 706 36.14 -34.40 -0.62
C GLY A 706 34.90 -34.50 -1.49
N GLY A 707 33.98 -35.40 -1.15
CA GLY A 707 32.75 -35.63 -1.92
C GLY A 707 32.94 -36.61 -3.10
N ALA A 708 34.15 -37.15 -3.30
CA ALA A 708 34.42 -38.04 -4.42
C ALA A 708 33.69 -39.40 -4.33
N LEU A 709 33.45 -39.88 -3.10
CA LEU A 709 32.73 -41.14 -2.87
C LEU A 709 31.21 -40.89 -2.83
N ARG A 710 30.58 -40.77 -4.00
CA ARG A 710 29.14 -40.52 -4.14
C ARG A 710 28.24 -41.49 -3.35
N ALA A 711 28.65 -42.75 -3.23
CA ALA A 711 27.94 -43.76 -2.44
C ALA A 711 27.75 -43.38 -0.94
N LEU A 712 28.62 -42.52 -0.43
CA LEU A 712 28.59 -42.00 0.93
C LEU A 712 27.94 -40.62 1.05
N SER A 713 27.50 -40.01 -0.03
CA SER A 713 26.84 -38.69 0.02
C SER A 713 25.59 -38.77 0.93
N PRO A 714 25.27 -37.72 1.66
CA PRO A 714 24.09 -37.67 2.52
C PRO A 714 22.80 -38.08 1.79
N GLU A 715 22.70 -37.69 0.50
CA GLU A 715 21.55 -38.05 -0.37
C GLU A 715 21.48 -39.55 -0.65
N GLU A 716 22.59 -40.17 -1.02
CA GLU A 716 22.62 -41.60 -1.34
C GLU A 716 22.42 -42.46 -0.09
N VAL A 717 22.99 -42.06 1.02
CA VAL A 717 22.79 -42.71 2.33
C VAL A 717 21.31 -42.64 2.72
N ARG A 718 20.69 -41.46 2.57
CA ARG A 718 19.25 -41.28 2.79
C ARG A 718 18.40 -42.19 1.92
N LEU A 719 18.71 -42.28 0.62
CA LEU A 719 18.00 -43.15 -0.30
C LEU A 719 18.14 -44.64 0.07
N ARG A 720 19.31 -45.05 0.56
CA ARG A 720 19.53 -46.47 0.99
C ARG A 720 18.72 -46.79 2.24
N ILE A 721 18.63 -45.88 3.21
CA ILE A 721 17.77 -46.07 4.39
C ILE A 721 16.29 -46.11 3.96
N ARG A 722 15.88 -45.16 3.10
CA ARG A 722 14.51 -45.08 2.58
C ARG A 722 14.07 -46.35 1.86
N ARG A 723 14.94 -46.97 1.02
CA ARG A 723 14.67 -48.23 0.34
C ARG A 723 14.42 -49.38 1.33
N GLN A 724 15.11 -49.40 2.46
CA GLN A 724 14.91 -50.45 3.47
C GLN A 724 13.57 -50.30 4.19
N LEU A 725 12.91 -49.13 4.08
CA LEU A 725 11.58 -48.85 4.60
C LEU A 725 10.45 -49.10 3.58
N GLU A 726 10.74 -49.62 2.36
CA GLU A 726 9.72 -49.81 1.30
C GLU A 726 8.59 -50.75 1.72
N GLY A 727 8.87 -51.74 2.58
CA GLY A 727 7.88 -52.68 3.10
C GLY A 727 7.18 -52.20 4.39
N VAL A 728 7.48 -51.01 4.89
CA VAL A 728 6.89 -50.45 6.12
C VAL A 728 5.52 -49.88 5.79
N THR A 729 4.47 -50.48 6.36
CA THR A 729 3.07 -50.06 6.19
C THR A 729 2.42 -49.64 7.51
N SER A 730 3.12 -49.81 8.65
CA SER A 730 2.65 -49.41 9.99
C SER A 730 3.79 -48.97 10.87
N TRP A 731 3.47 -48.34 12.03
CA TRP A 731 4.47 -48.00 13.02
C TRP A 731 5.14 -49.24 13.62
N GLU A 732 4.38 -50.33 13.79
CA GLU A 732 4.88 -51.61 14.29
C GLU A 732 5.85 -52.26 13.30
N ASP A 733 5.56 -52.17 11.99
CA ASP A 733 6.48 -52.68 10.95
C ASP A 733 7.77 -51.88 10.95
N PHE A 734 7.67 -50.55 11.13
CA PHE A 734 8.86 -49.70 11.28
C PHE A 734 9.73 -50.16 12.45
N LEU A 735 9.16 -50.38 13.64
CA LEU A 735 9.91 -50.84 14.81
C LEU A 735 10.49 -52.26 14.65
N ARG A 736 9.90 -53.13 13.82
CA ARG A 736 10.39 -54.45 13.50
C ARG A 736 11.35 -54.49 12.32
N SER A 737 11.41 -53.44 11.56
CA SER A 737 12.29 -53.39 10.39
C SER A 737 13.77 -53.43 10.84
N ARG A 738 14.61 -53.91 9.97
CA ARG A 738 16.05 -53.96 10.21
C ARG A 738 16.76 -52.97 9.31
N ILE A 739 17.34 -51.94 9.93
CA ILE A 739 18.05 -50.88 9.18
C ILE A 739 19.55 -51.14 9.28
N VAL A 740 20.15 -51.57 8.20
CA VAL A 740 21.56 -51.89 8.11
C VAL A 740 22.27 -51.04 7.09
N LEU A 741 23.31 -50.35 7.52
CA LEU A 741 24.30 -49.73 6.64
C LEU A 741 25.64 -50.39 6.97
N ASP A 742 26.21 -51.16 6.04
CA ASP A 742 27.54 -51.74 6.23
C ASP A 742 28.56 -50.85 5.51
N PRO A 743 29.44 -50.17 6.26
CA PRO A 743 30.47 -49.31 5.64
C PRO A 743 31.40 -50.07 4.66
N ARG A 744 31.59 -51.40 4.84
CA ARG A 744 32.47 -52.24 3.99
C ARG A 744 31.89 -52.48 2.64
N GLU A 745 30.56 -52.45 2.49
CA GLU A 745 29.89 -52.54 1.17
C GLU A 745 29.97 -51.24 0.38
N LEU A 746 30.22 -50.11 1.07
CA LEU A 746 30.22 -48.76 0.50
C LEU A 746 31.60 -48.22 0.19
N VAL A 747 32.64 -48.69 0.94
CA VAL A 747 34.03 -48.28 0.80
C VAL A 747 34.94 -49.47 1.01
N ASP A 748 35.81 -49.75 0.10
CA ASP A 748 36.85 -50.78 0.22
C ASP A 748 37.85 -50.43 1.33
N ASP A 749 38.45 -51.46 1.97
CA ASP A 749 39.33 -51.28 3.11
C ASP A 749 40.53 -50.41 2.75
N GLN A 750 41.12 -50.51 1.55
CA GLN A 750 42.28 -49.73 1.16
C GLN A 750 41.96 -48.23 1.02
N THR A 751 40.81 -47.89 0.42
CA THR A 751 40.34 -46.51 0.34
C THR A 751 40.01 -45.94 1.71
N ARG A 752 39.42 -46.74 2.57
CA ARG A 752 39.13 -46.37 3.95
C ARG A 752 40.37 -46.06 4.74
N GLU A 753 41.37 -46.94 4.75
CA GLU A 753 42.65 -46.70 5.42
C GLU A 753 43.34 -45.45 4.95
N ARG A 754 43.32 -45.19 3.63
CA ARG A 754 43.89 -43.96 3.02
C ARG A 754 43.17 -42.70 3.53
N LEU A 755 41.86 -42.72 3.64
CA LEU A 755 41.08 -41.55 4.10
C LEU A 755 41.23 -41.34 5.62
N GLU A 756 41.30 -42.40 6.39
CA GLU A 756 41.51 -42.33 7.85
C GLU A 756 42.93 -41.83 8.20
N ALA A 757 43.92 -42.09 7.34
CA ALA A 757 45.29 -41.61 7.50
C ALA A 757 45.45 -40.10 7.25
N LEU A 758 44.44 -39.40 6.71
CA LEU A 758 44.47 -37.94 6.54
C LEU A 758 44.57 -37.24 7.92
N PRO A 759 45.39 -36.17 8.03
CA PRO A 759 45.67 -35.55 9.33
C PRO A 759 44.42 -34.85 9.87
N GLY A 760 44.05 -35.11 11.12
CA GLY A 760 43.01 -34.37 11.84
C GLY A 760 43.48 -33.08 12.56
N ARG A 761 44.79 -32.79 12.46
CA ARG A 761 45.44 -31.59 13.02
C ARG A 761 46.61 -31.16 12.17
N LEU A 762 46.78 -29.84 12.07
CA LEU A 762 47.97 -29.25 11.47
C LEU A 762 48.89 -28.67 12.56
N HIS A 763 50.19 -28.82 12.38
CA HIS A 763 51.17 -28.14 13.25
C HIS A 763 51.58 -26.82 12.62
N LEU A 764 51.11 -25.74 13.23
CA LEU A 764 51.36 -24.37 12.73
C LEU A 764 52.09 -23.58 13.83
N ARG A 765 53.33 -23.16 13.57
CA ARG A 765 54.19 -22.46 14.55
C ARG A 765 54.30 -23.18 15.91
N GLY A 766 54.31 -24.50 15.91
CA GLY A 766 54.44 -25.30 17.13
C GLY A 766 53.10 -25.62 17.81
N ASP A 767 52.00 -25.02 17.39
CA ASP A 767 50.63 -25.30 17.90
C ASP A 767 49.96 -26.39 17.05
N ALA A 768 49.33 -27.38 17.71
CA ALA A 768 48.48 -28.39 17.05
C ALA A 768 47.06 -27.82 16.84
N VAL A 769 46.74 -27.42 15.63
CA VAL A 769 45.48 -26.78 15.28
C VAL A 769 44.52 -27.78 14.65
N PRO A 770 43.23 -27.85 15.06
CA PRO A 770 42.24 -28.76 14.49
C PRO A 770 42.01 -28.52 13.00
N LEU A 771 41.86 -29.60 12.25
CA LEU A 771 41.59 -29.59 10.82
C LEU A 771 40.33 -30.43 10.56
N ASP A 772 39.27 -29.81 10.06
CA ASP A 772 38.05 -30.48 9.66
C ASP A 772 37.99 -30.61 8.14
N TYR A 773 37.47 -31.73 7.66
CA TYR A 773 37.21 -31.92 6.23
C TYR A 773 35.77 -31.59 5.93
N GLU A 774 35.52 -30.84 4.87
CA GLU A 774 34.18 -30.39 4.45
C GLU A 774 34.04 -30.51 2.92
N VAL A 775 32.81 -30.50 2.44
CA VAL A 775 32.48 -30.45 1.00
C VAL A 775 31.68 -29.19 0.76
N GLU A 776 32.26 -28.25 0.02
CA GLU A 776 31.65 -26.96 -0.32
C GLU A 776 31.40 -26.88 -1.82
N GLY A 777 30.14 -26.70 -2.24
CA GLY A 777 29.82 -26.60 -3.67
C GLY A 777 30.29 -27.79 -4.52
N GLY A 778 30.39 -28.98 -3.90
CA GLY A 778 30.89 -30.18 -4.57
C GLY A 778 32.42 -30.33 -4.57
N LEU A 779 33.14 -29.40 -3.95
CA LEU A 779 34.61 -29.44 -3.82
C LEU A 779 34.99 -29.80 -2.40
N GLY A 780 35.95 -30.75 -2.25
CA GLY A 780 36.54 -31.06 -0.94
C GLY A 780 37.47 -29.93 -0.48
N VAL A 781 37.23 -29.43 0.73
CA VAL A 781 38.07 -28.44 1.39
C VAL A 781 38.52 -28.93 2.76
N ALA A 782 39.62 -28.37 3.27
CA ALA A 782 40.11 -28.62 4.62
C ALA A 782 40.06 -27.33 5.43
N ARG A 783 39.24 -27.30 6.49
CA ARG A 783 39.01 -26.12 7.30
C ARG A 783 39.87 -26.13 8.58
N VAL A 784 40.71 -25.12 8.69
CA VAL A 784 41.57 -24.92 9.85
C VAL A 784 40.83 -24.07 10.88
N ARG A 785 40.59 -24.60 12.09
CA ARG A 785 39.98 -23.82 13.18
C ARG A 785 41.05 -23.12 14.00
N LEU A 786 41.14 -21.80 13.83
CA LEU A 786 42.11 -20.96 14.51
C LEU A 786 41.49 -20.22 15.69
N ARG A 787 42.29 -19.98 16.72
CA ARG A 787 42.04 -18.94 17.71
C ARG A 787 42.34 -17.58 17.11
N GLU A 788 41.69 -16.52 17.55
CA GLU A 788 41.91 -15.17 17.00
C GLU A 788 43.36 -14.74 17.06
N GLY A 789 44.05 -15.00 18.19
CA GLY A 789 45.48 -14.70 18.32
C GLY A 789 46.39 -15.51 17.36
N GLN A 790 45.99 -16.73 17.00
CA GLN A 790 46.70 -17.54 16.00
C GLN A 790 46.44 -16.99 14.61
N ALA A 791 45.20 -16.66 14.27
CA ALA A 791 44.85 -16.09 12.98
C ALA A 791 45.55 -14.76 12.68
N LYS A 792 45.73 -13.90 13.69
CA LYS A 792 46.43 -12.61 13.55
C LYS A 792 47.91 -12.73 13.28
N ARG A 793 48.58 -13.84 13.72
CA ARG A 793 50.00 -14.06 13.63
C ARG A 793 50.42 -14.99 12.50
N LEU A 794 49.49 -15.79 11.96
CA LEU A 794 49.77 -16.75 10.89
C LEU A 794 49.91 -16.06 9.56
N ARG A 795 50.89 -16.53 8.76
CA ARG A 795 51.14 -16.07 7.41
C ARG A 795 50.77 -17.14 6.40
N GLN A 796 50.37 -16.72 5.18
CA GLN A 796 49.92 -17.64 4.14
C GLN A 796 51.04 -18.61 3.69
N ASP A 797 52.30 -18.17 3.73
CA ASP A 797 53.48 -18.94 3.36
C ASP A 797 53.95 -20.00 4.42
N GLU A 798 53.33 -19.99 5.58
CA GLU A 798 53.57 -20.93 6.67
C GLU A 798 52.65 -22.16 6.64
N LEU A 799 51.72 -22.19 5.68
CA LEU A 799 50.75 -23.28 5.56
C LEU A 799 51.37 -24.49 4.84
N PRO A 800 51.24 -25.69 5.38
CA PRO A 800 51.68 -26.89 4.71
C PRO A 800 50.81 -27.16 3.48
N PRO A 801 51.38 -27.73 2.40
CA PRO A 801 50.60 -28.18 1.27
C PRO A 801 49.70 -29.35 1.64
N LEU A 802 48.41 -29.29 1.25
CA LEU A 802 47.44 -30.35 1.38
C LEU A 802 46.91 -30.73 -0.02
N ASP A 803 46.32 -31.92 -0.13
CA ASP A 803 45.73 -32.43 -1.37
C ASP A 803 44.50 -31.60 -1.82
N ARG A 804 44.07 -30.67 -1.01
CA ARG A 804 42.86 -29.84 -1.24
C ARG A 804 43.01 -28.43 -0.68
N PRO A 805 42.14 -27.48 -1.10
CA PRO A 805 42.20 -26.11 -0.63
C PRO A 805 41.98 -25.99 0.89
N LEU A 806 42.79 -25.18 1.54
CA LEU A 806 42.60 -24.80 2.93
C LEU A 806 41.54 -23.67 3.04
N ARG A 807 40.68 -23.78 4.04
CA ARG A 807 39.78 -22.74 4.49
C ARG A 807 40.04 -22.44 5.95
N PHE A 808 39.70 -21.25 6.40
CA PHE A 808 39.99 -20.79 7.74
C PHE A 808 38.76 -20.35 8.49
N ALA A 809 38.65 -20.68 9.77
CA ALA A 809 37.55 -20.27 10.63
C ALA A 809 38.07 -19.81 12.00
N VAL A 810 37.53 -18.72 12.53
CA VAL A 810 37.76 -18.23 13.87
C VAL A 810 36.44 -18.11 14.63
N GLN A 811 36.35 -18.80 15.76
CA GLN A 811 35.21 -18.70 16.64
C GLN A 811 35.41 -17.55 17.63
N ARG A 812 34.45 -16.64 17.74
CA ARG A 812 34.37 -15.57 18.74
C ARG A 812 33.15 -15.78 19.62
N GLY A 813 33.36 -16.25 20.85
CA GLY A 813 32.28 -16.48 21.79
C GLY A 813 31.14 -17.34 21.20
N THR A 814 29.91 -16.87 21.36
CA THR A 814 28.68 -17.51 20.84
C THR A 814 28.28 -17.07 19.44
N HIS A 815 29.01 -16.13 18.83
CA HIS A 815 28.71 -15.63 17.48
C HIS A 815 29.05 -16.67 16.40
N PRO A 816 28.42 -16.58 15.19
CA PRO A 816 28.82 -17.41 14.06
C PRO A 816 30.32 -17.27 13.76
N PRO A 817 31.02 -18.36 13.38
CA PRO A 817 32.44 -18.28 13.08
C PRO A 817 32.74 -17.37 11.90
N ILE A 818 33.76 -16.54 12.03
CA ILE A 818 34.29 -15.75 10.92
C ILE A 818 35.07 -16.69 10.01
N GLN A 819 34.70 -16.79 8.76
CA GLN A 819 35.28 -17.70 7.79
C GLN A 819 35.89 -16.95 6.61
N ALA A 820 37.01 -17.47 6.07
CA ALA A 820 37.65 -16.93 4.89
C ALA A 820 38.46 -17.99 4.13
N ASP A 821 38.69 -17.73 2.86
CA ASP A 821 39.43 -18.61 1.95
C ASP A 821 40.94 -18.51 2.10
N THR A 822 41.42 -17.38 2.61
CA THR A 822 42.86 -17.11 2.79
C THR A 822 43.11 -16.42 4.14
N ILE A 823 44.34 -16.54 4.65
CA ILE A 823 44.74 -15.86 5.89
C ILE A 823 44.61 -14.33 5.78
N PRO A 824 45.04 -13.66 4.70
CA PRO A 824 44.88 -12.22 4.56
C PRO A 824 43.41 -11.79 4.60
N ALA A 825 42.53 -12.53 3.91
CA ALA A 825 41.12 -12.27 3.93
C ALA A 825 40.52 -12.44 5.35
N LEU A 826 40.90 -13.51 6.04
CA LEU A 826 40.49 -13.74 7.43
C LEU A 826 40.94 -12.60 8.35
N GLN A 827 42.17 -12.16 8.24
CA GLN A 827 42.73 -11.06 9.04
C GLN A 827 41.99 -9.73 8.77
N SER A 828 41.66 -9.44 7.50
CA SER A 828 40.84 -8.28 7.13
C SER A 828 39.45 -8.33 7.73
N LEU A 829 38.78 -9.49 7.69
CA LEU A 829 37.46 -9.69 8.31
C LEU A 829 37.52 -9.55 9.84
N LEU A 830 38.59 -10.06 10.48
CA LEU A 830 38.80 -9.94 11.91
C LEU A 830 39.01 -8.50 12.38
N GLN A 831 39.60 -7.64 11.52
CA GLN A 831 39.78 -6.21 11.80
C GLN A 831 38.46 -5.42 11.68
N ARG A 832 37.59 -5.82 10.78
CA ARG A 832 36.28 -5.16 10.52
C ARG A 832 35.18 -5.61 11.47
N ALA A 833 35.26 -6.81 12.01
CA ALA A 833 34.27 -7.34 12.92
C ALA A 833 34.41 -6.70 14.31
N PRO A 834 33.28 -6.26 14.95
CA PRO A 834 33.33 -5.69 16.30
C PRO A 834 34.01 -6.66 17.28
N THR A 835 34.84 -6.10 18.18
CA THR A 835 35.42 -6.88 19.28
C THR A 835 34.34 -7.27 20.28
N ALA A 836 34.45 -8.45 20.89
CA ALA A 836 33.46 -9.00 21.82
C ALA A 836 33.14 -8.09 23.04
N ASP A 837 33.91 -7.04 23.27
CA ASP A 837 33.70 -6.04 24.33
C ASP A 837 32.86 -4.81 23.89
N GLN A 838 32.37 -4.75 22.64
CA GLN A 838 31.57 -3.62 22.13
C GLN A 838 30.07 -3.88 22.07
N ASP A 839 29.61 -5.05 22.49
CA ASP A 839 28.18 -5.38 22.62
C ASP A 839 27.58 -5.02 24.00
N GLU A 840 28.11 -4.00 24.67
CA GLU A 840 27.34 -3.32 25.71
C GLU A 840 26.29 -2.43 25.04
N PHE A 841 25.03 -2.76 25.26
CA PHE A 841 23.82 -2.05 24.82
C PHE A 841 23.99 -0.52 24.90
N PRO A 842 23.72 0.24 23.82
CA PRO A 842 23.55 1.67 23.95
C PRO A 842 22.19 1.95 24.53
N GLY A 843 22.13 2.18 25.84
CA GLY A 843 20.87 2.62 26.45
C GLY A 843 20.67 2.24 27.93
N SER A 844 21.68 2.33 28.79
CA SER A 844 21.41 2.50 30.21
C SER A 844 21.80 3.92 30.64
N TYR A 845 20.83 4.80 30.75
CA TYR A 845 20.95 6.02 31.52
C TYR A 845 21.39 5.66 32.95
N ARG A 846 22.60 6.02 33.32
CA ARG A 846 23.01 6.06 34.72
C ARG A 846 22.37 7.26 35.37
N ASP A 847 21.33 6.98 36.16
CA ASP A 847 20.85 7.92 37.16
C ASP A 847 21.76 7.76 38.42
N GLY A 848 22.49 8.80 38.69
CA GLY A 848 23.37 8.85 39.84
C GLY A 848 22.61 9.18 41.11
N SER A 849 22.26 8.20 41.92
CA SER A 849 22.09 8.42 43.34
C SER A 849 22.32 7.11 44.08
N GLY A 850 23.41 7.07 44.88
CA GLY A 850 23.76 5.97 45.69
C GLY A 850 22.80 5.72 46.83
N ARG A 851 22.55 4.45 47.12
CA ARG A 851 22.46 3.91 48.52
C ARG A 851 22.69 2.41 48.56
N ARG A 852 23.57 2.02 49.42
CA ARG A 852 23.91 0.63 49.83
C ARG A 852 22.72 -0.08 50.46
N GLY A 853 22.59 -1.36 50.22
CA GLY A 853 21.93 -2.20 51.19
C GLY A 853 21.34 -3.52 50.73
N ARG A 854 22.05 -4.62 51.04
CA ARG A 854 21.57 -5.97 51.41
C ARG A 854 21.11 -6.99 50.34
N LYS A 855 21.87 -8.05 50.29
CA LYS A 855 21.61 -9.42 49.79
C LYS A 855 20.33 -10.00 50.40
N HIS A 856 19.54 -10.66 49.57
CA HIS A 856 18.85 -11.91 49.94
C HIS A 856 18.35 -12.62 48.65
N GLY A 857 18.75 -13.80 48.44
CA GLY A 857 18.11 -15.08 48.28
C GLY A 857 17.17 -15.30 47.09
N HIS A 858 17.62 -16.16 46.14
CA HIS A 858 16.73 -16.86 45.21
C HIS A 858 15.61 -17.65 45.88
N PRO A 859 14.44 -17.82 45.21
CA PRO A 859 14.26 -19.14 44.61
C PRO A 859 13.61 -19.11 43.22
N ALA A 860 13.99 -20.12 42.45
CA ALA A 860 13.47 -20.50 41.16
C ALA A 860 11.94 -20.65 41.15
N ARG A 861 11.28 -20.16 40.09
CA ARG A 861 9.94 -20.61 39.72
C ARG A 861 9.85 -20.95 38.23
N ARG A 862 9.44 -22.20 38.09
CA ARG A 862 9.13 -22.94 36.87
C ARG A 862 8.06 -22.26 36.07
N GLY A 863 8.21 -22.33 34.73
CA GLY A 863 7.21 -21.92 33.75
C GLY A 863 5.90 -22.71 33.87
N GLY A 864 4.82 -21.99 33.84
CA GLY A 864 3.47 -22.52 33.69
C GLY A 864 2.86 -21.98 32.42
N LYS A 865 2.55 -22.86 31.48
CA LYS A 865 1.71 -22.55 30.29
C LYS A 865 0.27 -22.26 30.74
N PRO A 866 -0.43 -21.28 30.21
CA PRO A 866 -1.86 -21.12 30.50
C PRO A 866 -2.65 -22.17 29.73
N ARG A 867 -3.39 -23.00 30.47
CA ARG A 867 -4.45 -23.87 29.97
C ARG A 867 -5.72 -23.05 29.81
N TRP A 868 -6.23 -22.99 28.64
CA TRP A 868 -7.56 -22.46 28.32
C TRP A 868 -8.64 -23.50 28.73
N ARG A 869 -9.67 -23.06 29.45
CA ARG A 869 -10.93 -23.77 29.64
C ARG A 869 -12.09 -22.89 29.14
N PRO A 870 -13.05 -23.45 28.40
CA PRO A 870 -14.24 -22.72 27.99
C PRO A 870 -15.20 -22.55 29.16
N ARG A 871 -15.77 -21.35 29.31
CA ARG A 871 -16.95 -21.13 30.14
C ARG A 871 -18.20 -21.22 29.27
N ARG A 872 -19.22 -21.90 29.82
CA ARG A 872 -20.55 -22.05 29.22
C ARG A 872 -21.27 -20.75 28.97
#